data_21d7ff45c6145f1ee4975ff65213d342
#
_entry.id   21d7ff45c6145f1ee4975ff65213d342
#
_cell.length_a   1.000
_cell.length_b   1.000
_cell.length_c   1.000
_cell.angle_alpha   90.00
_cell.angle_beta   90.00
_cell.angle_gamma   90.00
#
_symmetry.space_group_name_H-M   'P 1'
#
loop_
_entity.id
_entity.type
_entity.pdbx_description
1 polymer ?
#
loop_
_entity_poly.entity_id
_entity_poly.type
_entity_poly.pdbx_seq_one_letter_code
_entity_poly.pdbx_strand_id
1 'polypeptide(L)'
;MAKIIFEKIENEDIFVSDYKKLIRNNEIDFSREGISVIYGPNGTGKTSLVKVLSSEKGTKVKYTYDGKEYTDGSHFFVINDQNNRNIIQGETKDFLLGDDIKKEFELQEYIANEYNRLCTESISILKSNYSISSSSSKSIDCFSEWTSIQNIIKDLMNNRTKGSKTGVDTYISELEKHTKITIPDYKQAKLDYIISDLSEKNPLIIEIETIDRSKLANNSHIKEIEENTEAIKILSRFSYKDQCIVCDSNGIDSENLLNKKSKNKEEIIKTLDTKTKKIVEKIIANISEKDPFRIKDIILDAIETGNLRDVLSLQESIKEYKNIFANKVIKELVQLYKSSDIKIKNEEYQKLINQKPDITEEDFLYIEQIISNNMSKKLQIIRDDKKNIKIVLENKDFLGINREELPLSSGEQNFLSLTFEFLKAKNSDKPIIILDDPISSFDSIYKNKIAYAIVKILQNKKRVVLTHNVDLLRLLDGQFKKCFRLFLFNNTENEENGFIALNSDERDMLINLDELLKTFREKIYEHIKDVELFLISLIPFMRGYSTIINDNNIKENLTQLMHGYKTNTVDIAECYIKLFGNKNNIIPNNYEVNVDDILNKTVDGKEIVDKEKYPLLNRTLVHSFTYLFLRLLIEKKLVSKYNIDTESKSGAKQLGQIISKAFLENSKNSDDIKNRVFLTTKKTLLNEFNHFEGNMSIFQPAIDITDHMLGKEKTDILAFVNSL
;
A
#
# COMPACT_ATOMS: atom_id res chain seq x y z
N MET A 1 0.22 22.19 -26.75
CA MET A 1 -0.24 21.64 -25.47
C MET A 1 0.21 20.17 -25.41
N ALA A 2 0.60 19.67 -24.26
CA ALA A 2 0.90 18.25 -24.11
C ALA A 2 -0.38 17.44 -24.36
N LYS A 3 -0.23 16.30 -25.06
CA LYS A 3 -1.35 15.42 -25.39
C LYS A 3 -0.94 13.97 -25.31
N ILE A 4 -1.90 13.10 -25.03
CA ILE A 4 -1.77 11.65 -25.11
C ILE A 4 -2.57 11.20 -26.32
N ILE A 5 -1.97 10.41 -27.20
CA ILE A 5 -2.65 9.82 -28.35
C ILE A 5 -2.62 8.32 -28.17
N PHE A 6 -3.77 7.72 -27.96
CA PHE A 6 -3.90 6.27 -27.80
C PHE A 6 -4.00 5.59 -29.16
N GLU A 7 -3.23 4.52 -29.36
CA GLU A 7 -3.28 3.67 -30.54
C GLU A 7 -4.00 2.35 -30.25
N LYS A 8 -3.94 1.90 -28.99
CA LYS A 8 -4.56 0.65 -28.56
C LYS A 8 -4.90 0.68 -27.08
N ILE A 9 -6.08 0.18 -26.73
CA ILE A 9 -6.55 -0.08 -25.36
C ILE A 9 -7.18 -1.47 -25.35
N GLU A 10 -6.71 -2.37 -24.47
CA GLU A 10 -7.22 -3.74 -24.36
C GLU A 10 -7.28 -4.16 -22.88
N ASN A 11 -8.45 -4.61 -22.45
CA ASN A 11 -8.66 -5.18 -21.14
C ASN A 11 -9.69 -6.29 -21.29
N GLU A 12 -9.21 -7.53 -21.56
CA GLU A 12 -10.06 -8.69 -21.90
C GLU A 12 -11.06 -8.32 -23.03
N ASP A 13 -12.33 -8.60 -22.83
CA ASP A 13 -13.42 -8.26 -23.75
C ASP A 13 -14.28 -7.07 -23.29
N ILE A 14 -13.76 -6.23 -22.39
CA ILE A 14 -14.52 -5.09 -21.84
C ILE A 14 -14.68 -3.97 -22.84
N PHE A 15 -13.63 -3.71 -23.64
CA PHE A 15 -13.70 -2.70 -24.69
C PHE A 15 -14.11 -3.31 -26.02
N VAL A 16 -14.98 -2.61 -26.74
CA VAL A 16 -15.39 -3.02 -28.09
C VAL A 16 -14.19 -3.18 -29.02
N SER A 17 -14.35 -3.95 -30.09
CA SER A 17 -13.24 -4.32 -30.98
C SER A 17 -12.47 -3.14 -31.56
N ASP A 18 -13.14 -1.99 -31.71
CA ASP A 18 -12.55 -0.75 -32.25
C ASP A 18 -11.43 -0.19 -31.38
N TYR A 19 -11.44 -0.44 -30.06
CA TYR A 19 -10.36 0.00 -29.16
C TYR A 19 -9.04 -0.71 -29.41
N LYS A 20 -9.05 -1.86 -30.08
CA LYS A 20 -7.82 -2.52 -30.52
C LYS A 20 -7.06 -1.67 -31.53
N LYS A 21 -7.78 -0.78 -32.25
CA LYS A 21 -7.23 0.19 -33.17
C LYS A 21 -8.09 1.47 -33.14
N LEU A 22 -7.82 2.32 -32.18
CA LEU A 22 -8.48 3.65 -32.08
C LEU A 22 -8.08 4.49 -33.31
N ILE A 23 -9.05 4.78 -34.18
CA ILE A 23 -8.85 5.61 -35.38
C ILE A 23 -9.36 7.04 -35.14
N ARG A 24 -10.44 7.18 -34.33
CA ARG A 24 -11.08 8.47 -34.01
C ARG A 24 -11.18 8.62 -32.49
N ASN A 25 -11.27 9.87 -32.02
CA ASN A 25 -11.44 10.18 -30.59
C ASN A 25 -10.44 9.49 -29.68
N ASN A 26 -9.19 9.38 -30.13
CA ASN A 26 -8.11 8.70 -29.43
C ASN A 26 -7.15 9.64 -28.69
N GLU A 27 -7.47 10.94 -28.66
CA GLU A 27 -6.60 11.97 -28.11
C GLU A 27 -7.16 12.56 -26.83
N ILE A 28 -6.31 12.72 -25.82
CA ILE A 28 -6.57 13.52 -24.63
C ILE A 28 -5.58 14.68 -24.63
N ASP A 29 -6.07 15.90 -24.84
CA ASP A 29 -5.30 17.14 -24.71
C ASP A 29 -5.56 17.79 -23.35
N PHE A 30 -4.55 18.46 -22.81
CA PHE A 30 -4.64 19.08 -21.49
C PHE A 30 -4.97 20.58 -21.61
N SER A 31 -5.75 21.10 -20.65
CA SER A 31 -5.93 22.54 -20.45
C SER A 31 -4.61 23.25 -20.10
N ARG A 32 -4.63 24.57 -20.01
CA ARG A 32 -3.49 25.34 -19.51
C ARG A 32 -3.06 24.90 -18.10
N GLU A 33 -4.03 24.54 -17.27
CA GLU A 33 -3.78 24.04 -15.91
C GLU A 33 -3.34 22.56 -15.87
N GLY A 34 -3.32 21.88 -17.02
CA GLY A 34 -2.90 20.49 -17.11
C GLY A 34 -3.93 19.48 -16.61
N ILE A 35 -5.23 19.82 -16.60
CA ILE A 35 -6.31 18.96 -16.16
C ILE A 35 -7.19 18.55 -17.36
N SER A 36 -7.41 17.24 -17.50
CA SER A 36 -8.38 16.65 -18.41
C SER A 36 -9.35 15.79 -17.63
N VAL A 37 -10.64 16.02 -17.81
CA VAL A 37 -11.69 15.24 -17.17
C VAL A 37 -12.34 14.34 -18.21
N ILE A 38 -12.35 13.07 -17.92
CA ILE A 38 -13.04 12.04 -18.70
C ILE A 38 -14.35 11.71 -17.99
N TYR A 39 -15.43 12.16 -18.60
CA TYR A 39 -16.77 12.04 -18.08
C TYR A 39 -17.55 10.98 -18.85
N GLY A 40 -18.23 10.11 -18.16
CA GLY A 40 -19.02 9.08 -18.82
C GLY A 40 -19.91 8.29 -17.87
N PRO A 41 -20.96 7.64 -18.40
CA PRO A 41 -21.88 6.82 -17.64
C PRO A 41 -21.20 5.69 -16.86
N ASN A 42 -21.89 5.16 -15.86
CA ASN A 42 -21.51 3.91 -15.25
C ASN A 42 -21.59 2.78 -16.28
N GLY A 43 -20.63 1.85 -16.23
CA GLY A 43 -20.56 0.73 -17.16
C GLY A 43 -19.82 1.01 -18.49
N THR A 44 -19.35 2.24 -18.78
CA THR A 44 -18.53 2.53 -19.97
C THR A 44 -17.11 1.98 -19.90
N GLY A 45 -16.67 1.44 -18.75
CA GLY A 45 -15.33 0.89 -18.61
C GLY A 45 -14.28 1.88 -18.08
N LYS A 46 -14.68 2.98 -17.40
CA LYS A 46 -13.73 3.94 -16.80
C LYS A 46 -12.69 3.25 -15.90
N THR A 47 -13.14 2.47 -14.91
CA THR A 47 -12.24 1.73 -14.02
C THR A 47 -11.42 0.67 -14.78
N SER A 48 -11.97 0.08 -15.85
CA SER A 48 -11.23 -0.84 -16.72
C SER A 48 -10.14 -0.11 -17.51
N LEU A 49 -10.38 1.14 -17.93
CA LEU A 49 -9.36 2.00 -18.50
C LEU A 49 -8.24 2.30 -17.50
N VAL A 50 -8.58 2.57 -16.25
CA VAL A 50 -7.60 2.76 -15.17
C VAL A 50 -6.68 1.54 -15.02
N LYS A 51 -7.24 0.33 -15.04
CA LYS A 51 -6.45 -0.91 -15.02
C LYS A 51 -5.49 -1.05 -16.19
N VAL A 52 -5.91 -0.62 -17.38
CA VAL A 52 -5.03 -0.57 -18.57
C VAL A 52 -3.89 0.42 -18.37
N LEU A 53 -4.19 1.61 -17.86
CA LEU A 53 -3.18 2.65 -17.61
C LEU A 53 -2.23 2.30 -16.46
N SER A 54 -2.65 1.47 -15.52
CA SER A 54 -1.78 0.91 -14.46
C SER A 54 -0.98 -0.32 -14.90
N SER A 55 -1.17 -0.79 -16.13
CA SER A 55 -0.53 -2.01 -16.66
C SER A 55 -0.82 -3.26 -15.84
N GLU A 56 -2.05 -3.42 -15.38
CA GLU A 56 -2.47 -4.63 -14.68
C GLU A 56 -2.36 -5.87 -15.58
N LYS A 57 -2.19 -7.03 -14.96
CA LYS A 57 -2.08 -8.31 -15.67
C LYS A 57 -3.31 -8.56 -16.57
N GLY A 58 -3.09 -8.87 -17.83
CA GLY A 58 -4.17 -9.09 -18.81
C GLY A 58 -4.58 -7.85 -19.60
N THR A 59 -3.97 -6.70 -19.33
CA THR A 59 -4.23 -5.45 -20.06
C THR A 59 -3.11 -5.12 -21.05
N LYS A 60 -3.44 -4.34 -22.11
CA LYS A 60 -2.45 -3.82 -23.06
C LYS A 60 -2.81 -2.38 -23.42
N VAL A 61 -1.81 -1.52 -23.46
CA VAL A 61 -1.93 -0.15 -23.90
C VAL A 61 -0.82 0.19 -24.89
N LYS A 62 -1.13 1.01 -25.89
CA LYS A 62 -0.15 1.63 -26.77
C LYS A 62 -0.55 3.08 -26.97
N TYR A 63 0.36 3.99 -26.71
CA TYR A 63 0.10 5.43 -26.83
C TYR A 63 1.37 6.22 -27.12
N THR A 64 1.17 7.43 -27.65
CA THR A 64 2.23 8.42 -27.85
C THR A 64 2.06 9.58 -26.85
N TYR A 65 3.13 9.95 -26.16
CA TYR A 65 3.20 11.13 -25.29
C TYR A 65 4.51 11.88 -25.55
N ASP A 66 4.41 13.21 -25.71
CA ASP A 66 5.56 14.08 -26.09
C ASP A 66 6.39 13.55 -27.27
N GLY A 67 5.71 12.98 -28.28
CA GLY A 67 6.33 12.48 -29.50
C GLY A 67 7.06 11.13 -29.36
N LYS A 68 6.96 10.47 -28.20
CA LYS A 68 7.49 9.14 -27.95
C LYS A 68 6.39 8.13 -27.78
N GLU A 69 6.62 6.91 -28.27
CA GLU A 69 5.69 5.79 -28.18
C GLU A 69 5.98 4.96 -26.92
N TYR A 70 4.90 4.51 -26.25
CA TYR A 70 4.92 3.71 -25.03
C TYR A 70 3.92 2.56 -25.12
N THR A 71 4.28 1.44 -24.53
CA THR A 71 3.47 0.21 -24.52
C THR A 71 3.14 -0.28 -23.10
N ASP A 72 3.42 0.54 -22.11
CA ASP A 72 3.17 0.26 -20.69
C ASP A 72 2.66 1.50 -19.95
N GLY A 73 2.27 1.32 -18.68
CA GLY A 73 1.79 2.40 -17.81
C GLY A 73 2.88 3.19 -17.08
N SER A 74 4.14 3.11 -17.52
CA SER A 74 5.28 3.71 -16.80
C SER A 74 5.15 5.21 -16.55
N HIS A 75 4.39 5.93 -17.39
CA HIS A 75 4.15 7.37 -17.28
C HIS A 75 3.00 7.76 -16.36
N PHE A 76 2.19 6.79 -15.93
CA PHE A 76 0.98 7.07 -15.16
C PHE A 76 1.19 6.74 -13.68
N PHE A 77 0.86 7.67 -12.82
CA PHE A 77 0.61 7.41 -11.40
C PHE A 77 -0.89 7.31 -11.19
N VAL A 78 -1.36 6.15 -10.76
CA VAL A 78 -2.79 5.88 -10.63
C VAL A 78 -3.23 5.98 -9.18
N ILE A 79 -4.23 6.81 -8.92
CA ILE A 79 -4.93 6.90 -7.64
C ILE A 79 -6.34 6.36 -7.87
N ASN A 80 -6.58 5.17 -7.35
CA ASN A 80 -7.85 4.47 -7.49
C ASN A 80 -8.65 4.56 -6.19
N ASP A 81 -9.92 4.89 -6.31
CA ASP A 81 -10.86 4.95 -5.20
C ASP A 81 -10.99 3.61 -4.44
N GLN A 82 -10.96 2.50 -5.15
CA GLN A 82 -11.24 1.18 -4.58
C GLN A 82 -10.07 0.55 -3.81
N ASN A 83 -8.83 0.85 -4.16
CA ASN A 83 -7.67 0.18 -3.55
C ASN A 83 -7.38 0.63 -2.11
N ASN A 84 -7.80 1.83 -1.71
CA ASN A 84 -7.50 2.40 -0.40
C ASN A 84 -8.71 2.52 0.54
N ARG A 85 -9.94 2.29 0.06
CA ARG A 85 -11.17 2.53 0.83
C ARG A 85 -11.81 1.29 1.45
N ASN A 86 -11.54 0.11 0.90
CA ASN A 86 -12.17 -1.15 1.33
C ASN A 86 -11.32 -1.99 2.29
N ILE A 87 -10.17 -1.50 2.73
CA ILE A 87 -9.40 -2.18 3.76
C ILE A 87 -10.03 -1.85 5.11
N ILE A 88 -11.16 -2.48 5.37
CA ILE A 88 -11.89 -2.36 6.63
C ILE A 88 -11.21 -3.22 7.73
N GLN A 89 -10.25 -4.06 7.38
CA GLN A 89 -9.56 -4.96 8.29
C GLN A 89 -8.04 -4.81 8.10
N GLY A 90 -7.44 -3.87 8.81
CA GLY A 90 -5.99 -3.67 8.80
C GLY A 90 -5.55 -2.64 9.84
N GLU A 91 -4.28 -2.69 10.19
CA GLU A 91 -3.67 -1.67 11.06
C GLU A 91 -3.62 -0.33 10.32
N THR A 92 -3.53 0.78 11.07
CA THR A 92 -3.44 2.15 10.52
C THR A 92 -2.35 2.32 9.48
N LYS A 93 -1.27 1.57 9.60
CA LYS A 93 -0.18 1.52 8.62
C LYS A 93 -0.65 1.11 7.22
N ASP A 94 -1.72 0.34 7.10
CA ASP A 94 -2.16 -0.24 5.84
C ASP A 94 -2.94 0.73 4.94
N PHE A 95 -3.58 1.74 5.50
CA PHE A 95 -4.42 2.66 4.73
C PHE A 95 -4.00 4.13 4.78
N LEU A 96 -3.22 4.53 5.78
CA LEU A 96 -2.71 5.90 5.89
C LEU A 96 -1.38 6.12 5.19
N LEU A 97 -0.63 5.04 5.01
CA LEU A 97 0.72 5.09 4.48
C LEU A 97 0.70 4.53 3.06
N GLY A 98 1.19 5.29 2.08
CA GLY A 98 1.41 4.76 0.73
C GLY A 98 2.34 3.53 0.76
N ASP A 99 2.32 2.73 -0.31
CA ASP A 99 3.03 1.44 -0.39
C ASP A 99 4.50 1.52 0.04
N ASP A 100 5.20 2.63 -0.23
CA ASP A 100 6.60 2.79 0.14
C ASP A 100 6.79 2.99 1.66
N ILE A 101 5.88 3.69 2.33
CA ILE A 101 5.94 3.90 3.79
C ILE A 101 5.52 2.61 4.49
N LYS A 102 4.52 1.90 3.97
CA LYS A 102 4.16 0.56 4.45
C LYS A 102 5.34 -0.39 4.34
N LYS A 103 5.98 -0.44 3.17
CA LYS A 103 7.17 -1.25 2.94
C LYS A 103 8.34 -0.83 3.84
N GLU A 104 8.52 0.47 4.09
CA GLU A 104 9.52 0.98 5.03
C GLU A 104 9.27 0.46 6.45
N PHE A 105 8.03 0.53 6.93
CA PHE A 105 7.67 0.05 8.26
C PHE A 105 7.83 -1.47 8.38
N GLU A 106 7.37 -2.22 7.38
CA GLU A 106 7.54 -3.69 7.32
C GLU A 106 9.02 -4.09 7.33
N LEU A 107 9.85 -3.37 6.57
CA LEU A 107 11.30 -3.59 6.56
C LEU A 107 11.95 -3.23 7.90
N GLN A 108 11.53 -2.14 8.53
CA GLN A 108 12.04 -1.74 9.84
C GLN A 108 11.71 -2.80 10.91
N GLU A 109 10.47 -3.27 10.94
CA GLU A 109 10.03 -4.32 11.86
C GLU A 109 10.77 -5.63 11.59
N TYR A 110 10.87 -6.04 10.32
CA TYR A 110 11.62 -7.22 9.91
C TYR A 110 13.09 -7.16 10.35
N ILE A 111 13.77 -6.03 10.05
CA ILE A 111 15.17 -5.82 10.40
C ILE A 111 15.36 -5.88 11.93
N ALA A 112 14.47 -5.27 12.70
CA ALA A 112 14.54 -5.29 14.16
C ALA A 112 14.37 -6.71 14.71
N ASN A 113 13.39 -7.46 14.22
CA ASN A 113 13.12 -8.84 14.64
C ASN A 113 14.28 -9.78 14.24
N GLU A 114 14.75 -9.67 13.00
CA GLU A 114 15.82 -10.49 12.48
C GLU A 114 17.17 -10.19 13.19
N TYR A 115 17.43 -8.92 13.47
CA TYR A 115 18.61 -8.53 14.25
C TYR A 115 18.56 -9.10 15.68
N ASN A 116 17.39 -9.04 16.32
CA ASN A 116 17.21 -9.66 17.65
C ASN A 116 17.40 -11.18 17.62
N ARG A 117 16.94 -11.85 16.57
CA ARG A 117 17.18 -13.29 16.35
C ARG A 117 18.67 -13.57 16.22
N LEU A 118 19.37 -12.85 15.34
CA LEU A 118 20.81 -12.99 15.12
C LEU A 118 21.61 -12.74 16.41
N CYS A 119 21.26 -11.73 17.20
CA CYS A 119 21.87 -11.47 18.49
C CYS A 119 21.66 -12.65 19.47
N THR A 120 20.45 -13.18 19.55
CA THR A 120 20.10 -14.31 20.44
C THR A 120 20.86 -15.58 20.05
N GLU A 121 20.89 -15.90 18.77
CA GLU A 121 21.62 -17.06 18.26
C GLU A 121 23.15 -16.90 18.42
N SER A 122 23.67 -15.68 18.15
CA SER A 122 25.09 -15.36 18.43
C SER A 122 25.44 -15.60 19.89
N ILE A 123 24.62 -15.14 20.82
CA ILE A 123 24.82 -15.38 22.27
C ILE A 123 24.78 -16.89 22.58
N SER A 124 23.89 -17.63 21.95
CA SER A 124 23.80 -19.08 22.11
C SER A 124 25.07 -19.76 21.63
N ILE A 125 25.57 -19.43 20.44
CA ILE A 125 26.82 -19.98 19.87
C ILE A 125 28.01 -19.65 20.79
N LEU A 126 28.14 -18.38 21.21
CA LEU A 126 29.23 -17.93 22.07
C LEU A 126 29.27 -18.72 23.40
N LYS A 127 28.11 -19.01 23.98
CA LYS A 127 28.01 -19.76 25.24
C LYS A 127 28.21 -21.26 25.07
N SER A 128 27.48 -21.86 24.12
CA SER A 128 27.44 -23.33 23.99
C SER A 128 28.72 -23.89 23.37
N ASN A 129 29.24 -23.25 22.32
CA ASN A 129 30.37 -23.78 21.56
C ASN A 129 31.72 -23.26 22.07
N TYR A 130 31.75 -22.10 22.69
CA TYR A 130 33.00 -21.41 23.04
C TYR A 130 33.09 -21.01 24.51
N SER A 131 32.12 -21.37 25.33
CA SER A 131 32.10 -21.10 26.78
C SER A 131 32.27 -19.62 27.15
N ILE A 132 31.93 -18.70 26.22
CA ILE A 132 31.94 -17.25 26.50
C ILE A 132 30.64 -16.89 27.22
N SER A 133 30.68 -16.70 28.53
CA SER A 133 29.49 -16.52 29.38
C SER A 133 29.20 -15.09 29.80
N SER A 134 30.17 -14.18 29.69
CA SER A 134 30.05 -12.77 30.10
C SER A 134 31.01 -11.88 29.31
N SER A 135 30.77 -10.57 29.35
CA SER A 135 31.67 -9.54 28.74
C SER A 135 33.04 -9.45 29.42
N SER A 136 33.20 -10.05 30.59
CA SER A 136 34.47 -10.15 31.33
C SER A 136 35.16 -11.50 31.17
N SER A 137 34.65 -12.40 30.31
CA SER A 137 35.28 -13.70 30.04
C SER A 137 36.67 -13.49 29.45
N LYS A 138 37.66 -14.26 29.95
CA LYS A 138 39.05 -14.16 29.50
C LYS A 138 39.26 -14.51 28.02
N SER A 139 38.41 -15.34 27.49
CA SER A 139 38.34 -15.67 26.06
C SER A 139 38.12 -14.45 25.14
N ILE A 140 37.56 -13.34 25.65
CA ILE A 140 37.36 -12.12 24.87
C ILE A 140 38.72 -11.44 24.54
N ASP A 141 39.74 -11.66 25.33
CA ASP A 141 41.07 -11.12 25.05
C ASP A 141 41.70 -11.73 23.79
N CYS A 142 41.22 -12.91 23.35
CA CYS A 142 41.63 -13.53 22.08
C CYS A 142 41.25 -12.72 20.86
N PHE A 143 40.32 -11.75 20.96
CA PHE A 143 39.86 -10.90 19.89
C PHE A 143 40.58 -9.53 19.85
N SER A 144 41.73 -9.37 20.54
CA SER A 144 42.43 -8.10 20.62
C SER A 144 42.90 -7.54 19.27
N GLU A 145 43.15 -8.42 18.28
CA GLU A 145 43.51 -8.04 16.91
C GLU A 145 42.25 -7.60 16.10
N TRP A 146 41.05 -7.92 16.55
CA TRP A 146 39.74 -7.60 15.94
C TRP A 146 38.89 -6.75 16.89
N THR A 147 39.35 -5.55 17.17
CA THR A 147 38.76 -4.67 18.19
C THR A 147 37.25 -4.43 18.00
N SER A 148 36.78 -4.26 16.73
CA SER A 148 35.37 -4.06 16.43
C SER A 148 34.54 -5.32 16.76
N ILE A 149 35.02 -6.50 16.40
CA ILE A 149 34.37 -7.78 16.74
C ILE A 149 34.39 -8.00 18.26
N GLN A 150 35.49 -7.67 18.93
CA GLN A 150 35.58 -7.73 20.39
C GLN A 150 34.49 -6.88 21.05
N ASN A 151 34.26 -5.67 20.54
CA ASN A 151 33.21 -4.78 21.03
C ASN A 151 31.80 -5.34 20.78
N ILE A 152 31.56 -5.91 19.60
CA ILE A 152 30.27 -6.59 19.31
C ILE A 152 30.04 -7.73 20.29
N ILE A 153 31.03 -8.60 20.52
CA ILE A 153 30.93 -9.70 21.48
C ILE A 153 30.67 -9.19 22.89
N LYS A 154 31.39 -8.16 23.35
CA LYS A 154 31.16 -7.53 24.66
C LYS A 154 29.74 -6.97 24.79
N ASP A 155 29.25 -6.29 23.74
CA ASP A 155 27.88 -5.75 23.72
C ASP A 155 26.83 -6.86 23.78
N LEU A 156 26.96 -7.90 22.96
CA LEU A 156 26.06 -9.06 22.99
C LEU A 156 26.01 -9.70 24.39
N MET A 157 27.15 -9.82 25.07
CA MET A 157 27.22 -10.44 26.38
C MET A 157 26.74 -9.53 27.52
N ASN A 158 26.79 -8.21 27.37
CA ASN A 158 26.32 -7.24 28.37
C ASN A 158 24.82 -6.96 28.31
N ASN A 159 24.21 -7.03 27.10
CA ASN A 159 22.87 -6.50 26.85
C ASN A 159 21.74 -7.52 26.87
N ARG A 160 21.83 -8.55 27.70
CA ARG A 160 20.83 -9.63 27.81
C ARG A 160 19.39 -9.12 28.05
N THR A 161 19.22 -7.91 28.57
CA THR A 161 17.90 -7.37 28.96
C THR A 161 17.55 -6.03 28.37
N LYS A 162 18.47 -5.35 27.64
CA LYS A 162 18.27 -3.96 27.20
C LYS A 162 18.51 -3.72 25.69
N GLY A 163 18.68 -4.76 24.90
CA GLY A 163 19.06 -4.64 23.49
C GLY A 163 20.55 -4.32 23.33
N SER A 164 21.15 -4.72 22.20
CA SER A 164 22.56 -4.39 21.88
C SER A 164 22.71 -2.89 21.65
N LYS A 165 23.81 -2.29 22.14
CA LYS A 165 24.19 -0.91 21.81
C LYS A 165 24.75 -0.81 20.39
N THR A 166 25.27 -1.91 19.85
CA THR A 166 25.73 -2.00 18.48
C THR A 166 24.53 -1.93 17.56
N GLY A 167 24.48 -0.95 16.67
CA GLY A 167 23.43 -0.80 15.67
C GLY A 167 23.55 -1.85 14.57
N VAL A 168 22.44 -2.10 13.86
CA VAL A 168 22.36 -3.06 12.74
C VAL A 168 23.41 -2.79 11.68
N ASP A 169 23.59 -1.52 11.28
CA ASP A 169 24.55 -1.14 10.24
C ASP A 169 26.00 -1.47 10.65
N THR A 170 26.36 -1.21 11.92
CA THR A 170 27.68 -1.54 12.45
C THR A 170 27.89 -3.05 12.49
N TYR A 171 26.88 -3.80 12.93
CA TYR A 171 26.92 -5.27 12.98
C TYR A 171 27.14 -5.87 11.58
N ILE A 172 26.37 -5.43 10.60
CA ILE A 172 26.48 -5.86 9.20
C ILE A 172 27.89 -5.50 8.65
N SER A 173 28.28 -4.23 8.75
CA SER A 173 29.53 -3.73 8.15
C SER A 173 30.76 -4.43 8.72
N GLU A 174 30.78 -4.74 10.01
CA GLU A 174 31.91 -5.40 10.63
C GLU A 174 32.00 -6.89 10.24
N LEU A 175 30.87 -7.62 10.25
CA LEU A 175 30.87 -9.03 9.83
C LEU A 175 31.20 -9.18 8.34
N GLU A 176 30.79 -8.26 7.49
CA GLU A 176 31.13 -8.24 6.06
C GLU A 176 32.65 -8.19 5.81
N LYS A 177 33.42 -7.45 6.60
CA LYS A 177 34.89 -7.37 6.50
C LYS A 177 35.55 -8.75 6.68
N HIS A 178 34.92 -9.62 7.43
CA HIS A 178 35.45 -10.93 7.81
C HIS A 178 34.87 -12.12 7.01
N THR A 179 34.13 -11.86 5.93
CA THR A 179 33.50 -12.91 5.12
C THR A 179 34.49 -13.88 4.44
N LYS A 180 35.74 -13.50 4.29
CA LYS A 180 36.81 -14.30 3.67
C LYS A 180 37.78 -14.92 4.68
N ILE A 181 37.44 -14.89 5.98
CA ILE A 181 38.32 -15.42 7.00
C ILE A 181 38.58 -16.91 6.79
N THR A 182 39.85 -17.31 6.81
CA THR A 182 40.30 -18.68 6.66
C THR A 182 40.83 -19.20 8.01
N ILE A 183 40.62 -20.46 8.25
CA ILE A 183 41.13 -21.11 9.45
C ILE A 183 42.27 -22.05 9.00
N PRO A 184 43.50 -21.88 9.51
CA PRO A 184 44.58 -22.80 9.20
C PRO A 184 44.28 -24.20 9.72
N ASP A 185 45.04 -25.20 9.28
CA ASP A 185 44.93 -26.57 9.78
C ASP A 185 45.26 -26.63 11.27
N TYR A 186 44.42 -27.32 12.02
CA TYR A 186 44.56 -27.40 13.48
C TYR A 186 44.13 -28.78 14.01
N LYS A 187 44.65 -29.11 15.21
CA LYS A 187 44.25 -30.32 15.95
C LYS A 187 43.08 -29.98 16.89
N GLN A 188 41.95 -30.66 16.72
CA GLN A 188 40.74 -30.36 17.51
C GLN A 188 41.00 -30.46 19.01
N ALA A 189 41.74 -31.48 19.50
CA ALA A 189 42.04 -31.65 20.92
C ALA A 189 42.76 -30.42 21.54
N LYS A 190 43.64 -29.73 20.77
CA LYS A 190 44.29 -28.50 21.25
C LYS A 190 43.31 -27.32 21.35
N LEU A 191 42.42 -27.21 20.38
CA LEU A 191 41.37 -26.16 20.40
C LEU A 191 40.40 -26.36 21.56
N ASP A 192 39.94 -27.63 21.77
CA ASP A 192 39.04 -27.97 22.88
C ASP A 192 39.70 -27.66 24.25
N TYR A 193 40.99 -27.87 24.35
CA TYR A 193 41.76 -27.51 25.55
C TYR A 193 41.75 -25.99 25.76
N ILE A 194 42.02 -25.18 24.71
CA ILE A 194 41.94 -23.70 24.77
C ILE A 194 40.55 -23.23 25.22
N ILE A 195 39.50 -23.80 24.66
CA ILE A 195 38.11 -23.45 25.03
C ILE A 195 37.85 -23.76 26.50
N SER A 196 38.23 -24.96 26.93
CA SER A 196 38.01 -25.39 28.30
C SER A 196 38.81 -24.55 29.30
N ASP A 197 40.09 -24.32 29.04
CA ASP A 197 40.96 -23.58 29.97
C ASP A 197 40.56 -22.11 30.07
N LEU A 198 40.20 -21.45 28.93
CA LEU A 198 39.70 -20.07 28.94
C LEU A 198 38.38 -19.88 29.66
N SER A 199 37.62 -20.94 29.90
CA SER A 199 36.38 -20.91 30.69
C SER A 199 36.62 -20.86 32.18
N GLU A 200 37.83 -21.25 32.63
CA GLU A 200 38.21 -21.21 34.02
C GLU A 200 38.39 -19.80 34.56
N LYS A 201 38.24 -19.65 35.87
CA LYS A 201 38.43 -18.35 36.55
C LYS A 201 39.84 -17.79 36.37
N ASN A 202 40.83 -18.66 36.37
CA ASN A 202 42.23 -18.32 36.18
C ASN A 202 42.85 -19.29 35.15
N PRO A 203 42.73 -18.98 33.85
CA PRO A 203 43.23 -19.85 32.79
C PRO A 203 44.74 -20.06 32.86
N LEU A 204 45.18 -21.33 32.77
CA LEU A 204 46.60 -21.66 32.80
C LEU A 204 47.35 -21.14 31.57
N ILE A 205 46.72 -21.20 30.41
CA ILE A 205 47.32 -20.71 29.15
C ILE A 205 47.70 -19.21 29.21
N ILE A 206 46.92 -18.37 29.92
CA ILE A 206 47.22 -16.93 30.07
C ILE A 206 48.47 -16.77 31.00
N GLU A 207 48.57 -17.58 32.02
CA GLU A 207 49.71 -17.58 32.92
C GLU A 207 50.99 -18.01 32.17
N ILE A 208 50.89 -19.06 31.34
CA ILE A 208 51.98 -19.54 30.50
C ILE A 208 52.47 -18.49 29.49
N GLU A 209 51.58 -17.78 28.84
CA GLU A 209 51.93 -16.72 27.92
C GLU A 209 52.72 -15.59 28.58
N THR A 210 52.42 -15.34 29.86
CA THR A 210 53.03 -14.25 30.63
C THR A 210 54.23 -14.69 31.42
N ILE A 211 54.71 -15.95 31.29
CA ILE A 211 55.92 -16.42 31.95
C ILE A 211 57.12 -15.63 31.47
N ASP A 212 57.79 -14.98 32.42
CA ASP A 212 59.10 -14.37 32.19
C ASP A 212 60.17 -15.46 32.26
N ARG A 213 60.62 -15.89 31.08
CA ARG A 213 61.58 -16.99 30.93
C ARG A 213 62.87 -16.81 31.70
N SER A 214 63.29 -15.53 31.88
CA SER A 214 64.52 -15.22 32.66
C SER A 214 64.39 -15.57 34.15
N LYS A 215 63.18 -15.82 34.63
CA LYS A 215 62.88 -16.13 36.03
C LYS A 215 62.55 -17.58 36.27
N LEU A 216 62.55 -18.44 35.24
CA LEU A 216 62.45 -19.88 35.41
C LEU A 216 63.76 -20.33 36.05
N ALA A 217 63.72 -20.61 37.37
CA ALA A 217 64.89 -21.08 38.15
C ALA A 217 65.34 -22.47 37.68
N ASN A 218 66.63 -22.67 37.52
CA ASN A 218 67.19 -23.97 37.26
C ASN A 218 67.13 -24.81 38.54
N ASN A 219 66.25 -25.80 38.60
CA ASN A 219 66.08 -26.70 39.76
C ASN A 219 66.05 -28.14 39.30
N SER A 220 67.14 -28.85 39.48
CA SER A 220 67.30 -30.23 39.07
C SER A 220 66.36 -31.23 39.75
N HIS A 221 65.71 -30.82 40.85
CA HIS A 221 64.79 -31.67 41.61
C HIS A 221 63.32 -31.43 41.32
N ILE A 222 62.99 -30.58 40.32
CA ILE A 222 61.62 -30.17 40.06
C ILE A 222 60.71 -31.36 39.72
N LYS A 223 61.18 -32.37 39.03
CA LYS A 223 60.41 -33.56 38.68
C LYS A 223 60.04 -34.38 39.89
N GLU A 224 60.84 -34.32 40.96
CA GLU A 224 60.52 -35.02 42.20
C GLU A 224 59.21 -34.47 42.83
N ILE A 225 58.76 -33.28 42.52
CA ILE A 225 57.47 -32.74 42.97
C ILE A 225 56.30 -33.60 42.45
N GLU A 226 56.38 -34.04 41.22
CA GLU A 226 55.37 -34.93 40.62
C GLU A 226 55.42 -36.33 41.28
N GLU A 227 56.59 -36.89 41.34
CA GLU A 227 56.79 -38.19 41.98
C GLU A 227 56.30 -38.20 43.43
N ASN A 228 56.67 -37.18 44.22
CA ASN A 228 56.17 -37.02 45.57
C ASN A 228 54.67 -36.83 45.65
N THR A 229 54.05 -36.06 44.65
CA THR A 229 52.64 -35.88 44.64
C THR A 229 51.85 -37.13 44.33
N GLU A 230 52.31 -37.98 43.39
CA GLU A 230 51.69 -39.27 43.10
C GLU A 230 51.86 -40.21 44.25
N ALA A 231 53.06 -40.26 44.87
CA ALA A 231 53.30 -41.05 46.05
C ALA A 231 52.38 -40.68 47.22
N ILE A 232 52.14 -39.37 47.45
CA ILE A 232 51.21 -38.85 48.46
C ILE A 232 49.78 -39.34 48.17
N LYS A 233 49.30 -39.22 46.90
CA LYS A 233 47.97 -39.71 46.51
C LYS A 233 47.77 -41.17 46.75
N ILE A 234 48.78 -41.99 46.39
CA ILE A 234 48.76 -43.43 46.60
C ILE A 234 48.76 -43.79 48.09
N LEU A 235 49.68 -43.19 48.86
CA LEU A 235 49.78 -43.42 50.29
C LEU A 235 48.53 -43.01 51.04
N SER A 236 47.92 -41.87 50.69
CA SER A 236 46.68 -41.43 51.32
C SER A 236 45.50 -42.35 51.01
N ARG A 237 45.39 -42.84 49.74
CA ARG A 237 44.31 -43.75 49.32
C ARG A 237 44.39 -45.15 49.94
N PHE A 238 45.59 -45.65 50.20
CA PHE A 238 45.80 -46.97 50.67
C PHE A 238 46.46 -47.04 52.09
N SER A 239 46.29 -45.95 52.85
CA SER A 239 46.88 -45.83 54.24
C SER A 239 46.42 -46.86 55.20
N TYR A 240 45.36 -47.61 54.91
CA TYR A 240 44.83 -48.69 55.71
C TYR A 240 45.55 -50.01 55.51
N LYS A 241 46.48 -50.09 54.55
CA LYS A 241 47.29 -51.32 54.26
C LYS A 241 48.70 -51.19 54.82
N ASP A 242 49.19 -52.23 55.46
CA ASP A 242 50.59 -52.34 55.91
C ASP A 242 51.51 -52.98 54.85
N GLN A 243 50.92 -53.29 53.68
CA GLN A 243 51.63 -53.80 52.50
C GLN A 243 51.69 -52.78 51.39
N CYS A 244 52.85 -52.66 50.80
CA CYS A 244 53.01 -51.76 49.64
C CYS A 244 52.27 -52.29 48.42
N ILE A 245 51.42 -51.45 47.82
CA ILE A 245 50.69 -51.86 46.64
C ILE A 245 51.54 -51.85 45.35
N VAL A 246 52.82 -51.41 45.45
CA VAL A 246 53.72 -51.30 44.29
C VAL A 246 54.75 -52.47 44.29
N CYS A 247 55.22 -52.83 45.41
CA CYS A 247 56.29 -53.84 45.51
C CYS A 247 55.98 -55.01 46.50
N ASP A 248 54.75 -55.06 47.01
CA ASP A 248 54.23 -56.06 47.95
C ASP A 248 55.02 -56.26 49.27
N SER A 249 55.93 -55.34 49.61
CA SER A 249 56.65 -55.30 50.85
C SER A 249 55.72 -55.09 52.05
N ASN A 250 55.91 -55.90 53.13
CA ASN A 250 55.13 -55.80 54.36
C ASN A 250 55.76 -54.82 55.37
N GLY A 251 54.95 -54.27 56.30
CA GLY A 251 55.39 -53.36 57.37
C GLY A 251 55.69 -51.94 56.96
N ILE A 252 54.91 -51.40 56.04
CA ILE A 252 55.03 -50.03 55.59
C ILE A 252 54.34 -49.07 56.55
N ASP A 253 55.10 -48.16 57.16
CA ASP A 253 54.61 -47.04 57.90
C ASP A 253 54.12 -45.94 56.92
N SER A 254 52.85 -46.08 56.48
CA SER A 254 52.24 -45.16 55.48
C SER A 254 52.19 -43.75 55.98
N GLU A 255 52.05 -43.48 57.26
CA GLU A 255 51.96 -42.14 57.82
C GLU A 255 53.31 -41.40 57.79
N ASN A 256 54.37 -42.08 58.19
CA ASN A 256 55.75 -41.57 58.17
C ASN A 256 56.22 -41.31 56.73
N LEU A 257 55.90 -42.21 55.82
CA LEU A 257 56.21 -42.04 54.39
C LEU A 257 55.45 -40.89 53.79
N LEU A 258 54.18 -40.72 54.15
CA LEU A 258 53.32 -39.57 53.66
C LEU A 258 53.91 -38.25 54.16
N ASN A 259 54.27 -38.17 55.45
CA ASN A 259 54.89 -36.96 56.00
C ASN A 259 56.27 -36.67 55.36
N LYS A 260 57.10 -37.69 55.12
CA LYS A 260 58.35 -37.50 54.41
C LYS A 260 58.21 -37.03 52.98
N LYS A 261 57.26 -37.59 52.22
CA LYS A 261 56.96 -37.19 50.83
C LYS A 261 56.36 -35.79 50.76
N SER A 262 55.50 -35.44 51.69
CA SER A 262 54.95 -34.08 51.79
C SER A 262 56.03 -33.06 52.10
N LYS A 263 56.94 -33.34 53.05
CA LYS A 263 58.06 -32.45 53.40
C LYS A 263 58.99 -32.25 52.22
N ASN A 264 59.39 -33.31 51.51
CA ASN A 264 60.28 -33.22 50.34
C ASN A 264 59.64 -32.35 49.27
N LYS A 265 58.33 -32.51 48.98
CA LYS A 265 57.57 -31.66 48.03
C LYS A 265 57.64 -30.21 48.45
N GLU A 266 57.33 -29.90 49.71
CA GLU A 266 57.33 -28.53 50.21
C GLU A 266 58.70 -27.83 50.11
N GLU A 267 59.79 -28.55 50.40
CA GLU A 267 61.18 -28.06 50.34
C GLU A 267 61.52 -27.63 48.90
N ILE A 268 61.17 -28.43 47.89
CA ILE A 268 61.41 -28.07 46.47
C ILE A 268 60.61 -26.91 46.09
N ILE A 269 59.31 -26.84 46.44
CA ILE A 269 58.39 -25.71 46.11
C ILE A 269 58.86 -24.39 46.73
N LYS A 270 59.49 -24.43 47.93
CA LYS A 270 60.04 -23.22 48.59
C LYS A 270 61.18 -22.55 47.82
N THR A 271 61.88 -23.29 46.95
CA THR A 271 63.01 -22.75 46.17
C THR A 271 62.54 -21.96 44.91
N LEU A 272 61.25 -22.08 44.53
CA LEU A 272 60.71 -21.45 43.38
C LEU A 272 60.25 -20.00 43.68
N ASP A 273 60.38 -19.10 42.69
CA ASP A 273 59.76 -17.75 42.77
C ASP A 273 58.21 -17.86 42.82
N THR A 274 57.55 -16.81 43.32
CA THR A 274 56.11 -16.81 43.58
C THR A 274 55.24 -17.11 42.37
N LYS A 275 55.64 -16.69 41.13
CA LYS A 275 54.89 -16.95 39.88
C LYS A 275 55.09 -18.38 39.41
N THR A 276 56.35 -18.82 39.31
CA THR A 276 56.72 -20.18 38.93
C THR A 276 56.13 -21.20 39.91
N LYS A 277 56.11 -20.92 41.22
CA LYS A 277 55.44 -21.72 42.23
C LYS A 277 53.97 -21.91 41.92
N LYS A 278 53.18 -20.86 41.65
CA LYS A 278 51.77 -20.92 41.30
C LYS A 278 51.51 -21.74 40.05
N ILE A 279 52.34 -21.59 39.03
CA ILE A 279 52.23 -22.31 37.78
C ILE A 279 52.47 -23.80 38.00
N VAL A 280 53.55 -24.15 38.71
CA VAL A 280 53.91 -25.55 39.03
C VAL A 280 52.81 -26.21 39.90
N GLU A 281 52.31 -25.50 40.91
CA GLU A 281 51.21 -26.00 41.75
C GLU A 281 49.94 -26.26 40.92
N LYS A 282 49.58 -25.39 39.99
CA LYS A 282 48.44 -25.56 39.08
C LYS A 282 48.66 -26.70 38.11
N ILE A 283 49.83 -26.80 37.50
CA ILE A 283 50.20 -27.86 36.57
C ILE A 283 50.09 -29.20 37.26
N ILE A 284 50.56 -29.32 38.50
CA ILE A 284 50.53 -30.59 39.27
C ILE A 284 49.11 -30.90 39.79
N ALA A 285 48.32 -29.86 40.15
CA ALA A 285 46.96 -30.06 40.67
C ALA A 285 45.92 -30.40 39.58
N ASN A 286 46.06 -29.83 38.38
CA ASN A 286 45.06 -29.88 37.35
C ASN A 286 45.36 -30.80 36.16
N ILE A 287 46.37 -31.62 36.23
CA ILE A 287 46.71 -32.49 35.10
C ILE A 287 45.66 -33.59 34.96
N SER A 288 44.76 -33.36 34.01
CA SER A 288 44.03 -34.42 33.36
C SER A 288 45.02 -35.27 32.51
N GLU A 289 44.74 -36.55 32.31
CA GLU A 289 45.49 -37.44 31.42
C GLU A 289 45.59 -36.97 29.97
N LYS A 290 44.95 -35.84 29.62
CA LYS A 290 44.85 -35.21 28.28
C LYS A 290 45.41 -33.79 28.30
N ASP A 291 46.70 -33.65 28.23
CA ASP A 291 47.40 -32.40 27.96
C ASP A 291 47.92 -32.40 26.50
N PRO A 292 47.12 -31.91 25.52
CA PRO A 292 47.50 -31.95 24.10
C PRO A 292 48.64 -31.00 23.74
N PHE A 293 48.96 -30.04 24.60
CA PHE A 293 50.09 -29.14 24.47
C PHE A 293 51.36 -29.63 25.17
N ARG A 294 51.28 -30.71 25.98
CA ARG A 294 52.37 -31.23 26.83
C ARG A 294 52.93 -30.14 27.75
N ILE A 295 52.03 -29.24 28.25
CA ILE A 295 52.41 -28.10 29.08
C ILE A 295 53.24 -28.56 30.29
N LYS A 296 52.77 -29.63 30.93
CA LYS A 296 53.42 -30.18 32.10
C LYS A 296 54.85 -30.57 31.81
N ASP A 297 55.08 -31.43 30.82
CA ASP A 297 56.38 -31.94 30.48
C ASP A 297 57.36 -30.80 30.13
N ILE A 298 56.87 -29.86 29.23
CA ILE A 298 57.67 -28.76 28.73
C ILE A 298 58.09 -27.80 29.86
N ILE A 299 57.17 -27.45 30.77
CA ILE A 299 57.49 -26.53 31.86
C ILE A 299 58.41 -27.18 32.92
N LEU A 300 58.16 -28.43 33.28
CA LEU A 300 59.03 -29.14 34.24
C LEU A 300 60.42 -29.36 33.67
N ASP A 301 60.55 -29.80 32.39
CA ASP A 301 61.83 -29.92 31.69
C ASP A 301 62.59 -28.59 31.60
N ALA A 302 61.89 -27.48 31.31
CA ALA A 302 62.52 -26.18 31.24
C ALA A 302 63.10 -25.71 32.61
N ILE A 303 62.37 -26.01 33.70
CA ILE A 303 62.83 -25.66 35.05
C ILE A 303 64.01 -26.59 35.46
N GLU A 304 63.98 -27.83 35.06
CA GLU A 304 65.03 -28.79 35.39
C GLU A 304 66.33 -28.53 34.62
N THR A 305 66.22 -28.31 33.31
CA THR A 305 67.36 -28.23 32.40
C THR A 305 67.81 -26.81 32.12
N GLY A 306 66.96 -25.77 32.37
CA GLY A 306 67.15 -24.41 31.97
C GLY A 306 66.96 -24.19 30.46
N ASN A 307 66.51 -25.21 29.71
CA ASN A 307 66.25 -25.06 28.27
C ASN A 307 64.90 -24.41 27.99
N LEU A 308 64.95 -23.13 27.56
CA LEU A 308 63.75 -22.31 27.34
C LEU A 308 63.18 -22.40 25.90
N ARG A 309 63.82 -23.15 25.02
CA ARG A 309 63.42 -23.21 23.60
C ARG A 309 62.02 -23.81 23.42
N ASP A 310 61.73 -24.86 24.16
CA ASP A 310 60.42 -25.56 24.06
C ASP A 310 59.30 -24.72 24.71
N VAL A 311 59.62 -23.92 25.72
CA VAL A 311 58.64 -22.95 26.30
C VAL A 311 58.30 -21.86 25.30
N LEU A 312 59.27 -21.41 24.49
CA LEU A 312 59.01 -20.47 23.37
C LEU A 312 58.00 -21.06 22.38
N SER A 313 58.29 -22.29 21.89
CA SER A 313 57.43 -23.00 20.95
C SER A 313 56.03 -23.27 21.54
N LEU A 314 55.93 -23.51 22.82
CA LEU A 314 54.68 -23.66 23.54
C LEU A 314 53.88 -22.33 23.55
N GLN A 315 54.51 -21.21 23.89
CA GLN A 315 53.89 -19.90 23.91
C GLN A 315 53.41 -19.46 22.50
N GLU A 316 54.22 -19.73 21.48
CA GLU A 316 53.83 -19.47 20.09
C GLU A 316 52.64 -20.37 19.68
N SER A 317 52.66 -21.68 20.03
CA SER A 317 51.53 -22.59 19.74
C SER A 317 50.26 -22.16 20.48
N ILE A 318 50.30 -21.72 21.71
CA ILE A 318 49.16 -21.20 22.45
C ILE A 318 48.62 -19.94 21.75
N LYS A 319 49.46 -18.99 21.36
CA LYS A 319 49.06 -17.78 20.63
C LYS A 319 48.40 -18.12 19.30
N GLU A 320 48.96 -19.08 18.55
CA GLU A 320 48.37 -19.57 17.29
C GLU A 320 46.96 -20.14 17.52
N TYR A 321 46.80 -21.00 18.53
CA TYR A 321 45.50 -21.63 18.82
C TYR A 321 44.47 -20.64 19.40
N LYS A 322 44.90 -19.56 20.09
CA LYS A 322 44.04 -18.47 20.48
C LYS A 322 43.53 -17.70 19.24
N ASN A 323 44.40 -17.51 18.23
CA ASN A 323 43.99 -16.92 16.97
C ASN A 323 43.05 -17.84 16.18
N ILE A 324 43.30 -19.14 16.15
CA ILE A 324 42.38 -20.14 15.56
C ILE A 324 41.02 -20.11 16.26
N PHE A 325 40.99 -20.04 17.58
CA PHE A 325 39.79 -19.89 18.38
C PHE A 325 39.02 -18.64 17.97
N ALA A 326 39.66 -17.47 17.90
CA ALA A 326 39.01 -16.23 17.48
C ALA A 326 38.50 -16.32 16.05
N ASN A 327 39.27 -16.82 15.11
CA ASN A 327 38.87 -17.02 13.72
C ASN A 327 37.68 -17.96 13.59
N LYS A 328 37.61 -19.04 14.39
CA LYS A 328 36.44 -19.93 14.39
C LYS A 328 35.18 -19.22 14.88
N VAL A 329 35.27 -18.51 15.99
CA VAL A 329 34.14 -17.72 16.51
C VAL A 329 33.65 -16.75 15.45
N ILE A 330 34.56 -15.96 14.87
CA ILE A 330 34.20 -14.99 13.83
C ILE A 330 33.57 -15.67 12.63
N LYS A 331 34.13 -16.82 12.19
CA LYS A 331 33.58 -17.58 11.06
C LYS A 331 32.15 -18.07 11.32
N GLU A 332 31.85 -18.57 12.52
CA GLU A 332 30.48 -18.99 12.88
C GLU A 332 29.52 -17.82 12.94
N LEU A 333 29.93 -16.68 13.53
CA LEU A 333 29.12 -15.46 13.52
C LEU A 333 28.86 -14.97 12.09
N VAL A 334 29.86 -15.02 11.21
CA VAL A 334 29.73 -14.69 9.80
C VAL A 334 28.80 -15.68 9.05
N GLN A 335 28.88 -16.97 9.35
CA GLN A 335 27.98 -17.97 8.77
C GLN A 335 26.55 -17.74 9.19
N LEU A 336 26.31 -17.46 10.48
CA LEU A 336 24.98 -17.10 10.98
C LEU A 336 24.45 -15.83 10.29
N TYR A 337 25.28 -14.79 10.19
CA TYR A 337 24.92 -13.57 9.47
C TYR A 337 24.58 -13.85 7.99
N LYS A 338 25.37 -14.67 7.29
CA LYS A 338 25.13 -15.03 5.88
C LYS A 338 23.90 -15.89 5.66
N SER A 339 23.41 -16.60 6.68
CA SER A 339 22.17 -17.38 6.59
C SER A 339 20.92 -16.49 6.63
N SER A 340 21.09 -15.21 6.90
CA SER A 340 20.03 -14.20 6.98
C SER A 340 20.06 -13.28 5.74
N ASP A 341 18.92 -12.77 5.37
CA ASP A 341 18.78 -11.75 4.33
C ASP A 341 18.80 -10.29 4.87
N ILE A 342 19.18 -10.12 6.16
CA ILE A 342 19.18 -8.83 6.85
C ILE A 342 19.94 -7.74 6.08
N LYS A 343 21.05 -8.10 5.41
CA LYS A 343 21.81 -7.15 4.58
C LYS A 343 20.97 -6.62 3.43
N ILE A 344 20.33 -7.53 2.68
CA ILE A 344 19.51 -7.17 1.52
C ILE A 344 18.34 -6.29 1.97
N LYS A 345 17.69 -6.69 3.05
CA LYS A 345 16.55 -5.94 3.61
C LYS A 345 16.97 -4.58 4.16
N ASN A 346 18.12 -4.49 4.79
CA ASN A 346 18.67 -3.22 5.26
C ASN A 346 19.06 -2.30 4.09
N GLU A 347 19.64 -2.83 3.02
CA GLU A 347 19.94 -2.06 1.80
C GLU A 347 18.65 -1.55 1.12
N GLU A 348 17.59 -2.38 1.05
CA GLU A 348 16.27 -1.96 0.57
C GLU A 348 15.70 -0.84 1.45
N TYR A 349 15.79 -0.97 2.76
CA TYR A 349 15.34 0.03 3.72
C TYR A 349 16.10 1.35 3.56
N GLN A 350 17.43 1.31 3.47
CA GLN A 350 18.28 2.50 3.27
C GLN A 350 17.95 3.19 1.94
N LYS A 351 17.67 2.45 0.86
CA LYS A 351 17.22 3.03 -0.41
C LYS A 351 15.91 3.78 -0.26
N LEU A 352 14.92 3.19 0.43
CA LEU A 352 13.63 3.84 0.67
C LEU A 352 13.78 5.12 1.50
N ILE A 353 14.61 5.10 2.54
CA ILE A 353 14.87 6.29 3.37
C ILE A 353 15.56 7.41 2.57
N ASN A 354 16.50 7.06 1.70
CA ASN A 354 17.23 8.04 0.88
C ASN A 354 16.42 8.57 -0.30
N GLN A 355 15.40 7.83 -0.75
CA GLN A 355 14.44 8.26 -1.77
C GLN A 355 13.25 9.02 -1.19
N LYS A 356 13.23 9.28 0.12
CA LYS A 356 12.15 10.06 0.73
C LYS A 356 12.01 11.38 -0.01
N PRO A 357 10.82 11.61 -0.61
CA PRO A 357 10.54 12.90 -1.19
C PRO A 357 10.74 13.95 -0.11
N ASP A 358 11.48 15.00 -0.44
CA ASP A 358 11.51 16.19 0.37
C ASP A 358 10.09 16.78 0.33
N ILE A 359 9.27 16.41 1.33
CA ILE A 359 8.03 17.15 1.56
C ILE A 359 8.48 18.54 1.94
N THR A 360 8.20 19.52 1.09
CA THR A 360 8.57 20.89 1.38
C THR A 360 7.87 21.34 2.66
N GLU A 361 8.44 22.25 3.40
CA GLU A 361 7.82 22.80 4.62
C GLU A 361 6.44 23.37 4.32
N GLU A 362 6.25 23.91 3.11
CA GLU A 362 4.95 24.40 2.62
C GLU A 362 3.92 23.28 2.42
N ASP A 363 4.31 22.14 1.84
CA ASP A 363 3.43 20.98 1.67
C ASP A 363 3.04 20.38 3.03
N PHE A 364 3.99 20.36 3.96
CA PHE A 364 3.78 19.88 5.31
C PHE A 364 2.78 20.75 6.07
N LEU A 365 2.98 22.06 6.08
CA LEU A 365 2.06 23.04 6.67
C LEU A 365 0.68 22.98 6.01
N TYR A 366 0.65 22.75 4.71
CA TYR A 366 -0.58 22.64 3.95
C TYR A 366 -1.41 21.42 4.37
N ILE A 367 -0.77 20.26 4.52
CA ILE A 367 -1.41 19.04 5.02
C ILE A 367 -1.90 19.25 6.45
N GLU A 368 -1.04 19.77 7.31
CA GLU A 368 -1.37 20.04 8.70
C GLU A 368 -2.57 20.98 8.80
N GLN A 369 -2.62 22.05 8.02
CA GLN A 369 -3.75 22.97 7.98
C GLN A 369 -5.01 22.34 7.40
N ILE A 370 -4.92 21.59 6.29
CA ILE A 370 -6.07 20.90 5.72
C ILE A 370 -6.64 19.88 6.70
N ILE A 371 -5.79 19.16 7.41
CA ILE A 371 -6.22 18.14 8.37
C ILE A 371 -6.72 18.81 9.66
N SER A 372 -5.98 19.73 10.24
CA SER A 372 -6.31 20.37 11.52
C SER A 372 -7.55 21.27 11.46
N ASN A 373 -7.74 21.98 10.33
CA ASN A 373 -8.93 22.84 10.14
C ASN A 373 -10.23 22.04 9.90
N ASN A 374 -10.14 20.76 9.69
CA ASN A 374 -11.25 19.92 9.24
C ASN A 374 -11.58 18.77 10.17
N MET A 375 -10.68 18.50 11.09
CA MET A 375 -10.86 17.55 12.17
C MET A 375 -10.97 18.36 13.46
N SER A 376 -11.96 18.11 14.28
CA SER A 376 -12.08 18.69 15.62
C SER A 376 -10.91 18.27 16.55
N LYS A 377 -9.86 17.66 16.00
CA LYS A 377 -8.71 17.08 16.68
C LYS A 377 -7.43 17.55 16.03
N LYS A 378 -6.42 17.87 16.83
CA LYS A 378 -5.09 18.25 16.33
C LYS A 378 -4.34 17.02 15.86
N LEU A 379 -4.31 16.81 14.56
CA LEU A 379 -3.39 15.88 13.93
C LEU A 379 -2.12 16.65 13.57
N GLN A 380 -0.98 16.15 14.02
CA GLN A 380 0.33 16.70 13.71
C GLN A 380 1.13 15.67 12.95
N ILE A 381 1.81 16.13 11.91
CA ILE A 381 2.77 15.32 11.19
C ILE A 381 4.15 15.83 11.60
N ILE A 382 4.90 15.03 12.33
CA ILE A 382 6.25 15.38 12.78
C ILE A 382 7.27 14.44 12.13
N ARG A 383 8.51 14.90 11.99
CA ARG A 383 9.63 14.03 11.62
C ARG A 383 10.41 13.67 12.88
N ASP A 384 10.74 12.39 13.04
CA ASP A 384 11.67 11.97 14.08
C ASP A 384 13.12 12.28 13.70
N ASP A 385 14.05 12.07 14.63
CA ASP A 385 15.49 12.32 14.43
C ASP A 385 16.10 11.51 13.27
N LYS A 386 15.41 10.45 12.83
CA LYS A 386 15.78 9.61 11.67
C LYS A 386 15.10 10.04 10.38
N LYS A 387 14.45 11.20 10.35
CA LYS A 387 13.63 11.73 9.24
C LYS A 387 12.39 10.92 8.91
N ASN A 388 11.94 9.98 9.75
CA ASN A 388 10.70 9.24 9.55
C ASN A 388 9.51 10.15 9.83
N ILE A 389 8.47 10.04 8.99
CA ILE A 389 7.21 10.75 9.22
C ILE A 389 6.46 10.03 10.35
N LYS A 390 6.15 10.77 11.40
CA LYS A 390 5.24 10.34 12.46
C LYS A 390 3.97 11.17 12.40
N ILE A 391 2.85 10.48 12.50
CA ILE A 391 1.54 11.11 12.62
C ILE A 391 1.13 11.01 14.09
N VAL A 392 0.86 12.15 14.71
CA VAL A 392 0.50 12.25 16.12
C VAL A 392 -0.86 12.89 16.24
N LEU A 393 -1.80 12.19 16.88
CA LEU A 393 -3.13 12.72 17.20
C LEU A 393 -3.19 13.06 18.68
N GLU A 394 -3.37 14.36 19.01
CA GLU A 394 -3.43 14.83 20.41
C GLU A 394 -2.26 14.33 21.29
N ASN A 395 -1.03 14.34 20.75
CA ASN A 395 0.21 13.87 21.38
C ASN A 395 0.35 12.34 21.55
N LYS A 396 -0.51 11.54 20.92
CA LYS A 396 -0.35 10.08 20.87
C LYS A 396 0.12 9.65 19.49
N ASP A 397 1.07 8.73 19.45
CA ASP A 397 1.51 8.11 18.20
C ASP A 397 0.32 7.45 17.51
N PHE A 398 0.08 7.82 16.25
CA PHE A 398 -1.05 7.38 15.46
C PHE A 398 -0.75 6.10 14.67
N LEU A 399 0.53 5.79 14.50
CA LEU A 399 0.99 4.62 13.76
C LEU A 399 1.00 3.38 14.66
N GLY A 400 0.45 2.27 14.18
CA GLY A 400 0.38 1.01 14.91
C GLY A 400 -0.91 0.81 15.75
N ILE A 401 -1.89 1.71 15.61
CA ILE A 401 -3.20 1.56 16.25
C ILE A 401 -4.17 0.92 15.23
N ASN A 402 -4.97 -0.03 15.67
CA ASN A 402 -6.02 -0.62 14.84
C ASN A 402 -7.00 0.45 14.36
N ARG A 403 -7.47 0.33 13.12
CA ARG A 403 -8.40 1.28 12.49
C ARG A 403 -9.64 1.55 13.34
N GLU A 404 -10.17 0.53 13.98
CA GLU A 404 -11.36 0.59 14.83
C GLU A 404 -11.14 1.42 16.10
N GLU A 405 -9.89 1.53 16.54
CA GLU A 405 -9.49 2.29 17.74
C GLU A 405 -9.18 3.76 17.42
N LEU A 406 -9.14 4.11 16.11
CA LEU A 406 -8.90 5.48 15.70
C LEU A 406 -10.08 6.37 16.01
N PRO A 407 -9.89 7.48 16.71
CA PRO A 407 -10.94 8.44 16.98
C PRO A 407 -11.29 9.30 15.76
N LEU A 408 -11.36 8.71 14.56
CA LEU A 408 -11.66 9.34 13.28
C LEU A 408 -12.85 8.67 12.61
N SER A 409 -13.74 9.47 12.02
CA SER A 409 -14.80 8.96 11.16
C SER A 409 -14.24 8.31 9.89
N SER A 410 -15.00 7.43 9.26
CA SER A 410 -14.59 6.78 7.99
C SER A 410 -14.28 7.79 6.89
N GLY A 411 -15.04 8.91 6.83
CA GLY A 411 -14.79 10.00 5.90
C GLY A 411 -13.45 10.70 6.13
N GLU A 412 -13.12 10.97 7.40
CA GLU A 412 -11.82 11.55 7.79
C GLU A 412 -10.66 10.64 7.46
N GLN A 413 -10.80 9.34 7.73
CA GLN A 413 -9.78 8.34 7.41
C GLN A 413 -9.52 8.25 5.90
N ASN A 414 -10.59 8.20 5.10
CA ASN A 414 -10.49 8.15 3.64
C ASN A 414 -9.87 9.44 3.07
N PHE A 415 -10.26 10.60 3.61
CA PHE A 415 -9.72 11.88 3.18
C PHE A 415 -8.22 12.00 3.48
N LEU A 416 -7.80 11.55 4.65
CA LEU A 416 -6.40 11.52 5.05
C LEU A 416 -5.58 10.62 4.12
N SER A 417 -6.08 9.41 3.86
CA SER A 417 -5.45 8.46 2.94
C SER A 417 -5.27 9.05 1.53
N LEU A 418 -6.32 9.65 0.98
CA LEU A 418 -6.28 10.28 -0.34
C LEU A 418 -5.29 11.47 -0.39
N THR A 419 -5.20 12.24 0.70
CA THR A 419 -4.25 13.36 0.79
C THR A 419 -2.81 12.87 0.74
N PHE A 420 -2.48 11.77 1.41
CA PHE A 420 -1.15 11.16 1.31
C PHE A 420 -0.85 10.61 -0.10
N GLU A 421 -1.83 10.00 -0.75
CA GLU A 421 -1.68 9.56 -2.14
C GLU A 421 -1.41 10.74 -3.10
N PHE A 422 -2.04 11.88 -2.89
CA PHE A 422 -1.75 13.10 -3.67
C PHE A 422 -0.31 13.59 -3.47
N LEU A 423 0.24 13.51 -2.27
CA LEU A 423 1.63 13.88 -2.02
C LEU A 423 2.61 12.90 -2.67
N LYS A 424 2.34 11.62 -2.54
CA LYS A 424 3.12 10.58 -3.21
C LYS A 424 3.12 10.79 -4.72
N ALA A 425 1.95 11.08 -5.30
CA ALA A 425 1.80 11.38 -6.72
C ALA A 425 2.57 12.66 -7.12
N LYS A 426 2.47 13.73 -6.34
CA LYS A 426 3.20 14.99 -6.57
C LYS A 426 4.70 14.76 -6.67
N ASN A 427 5.24 13.95 -5.77
CA ASN A 427 6.67 13.71 -5.63
C ASN A 427 7.20 12.53 -6.49
N SER A 428 6.30 11.79 -7.16
CA SER A 428 6.71 10.74 -8.08
C SER A 428 7.42 11.31 -9.32
N ASP A 429 8.24 10.50 -9.98
CA ASP A 429 8.86 10.81 -11.27
C ASP A 429 7.87 10.77 -12.45
N LYS A 430 6.67 10.21 -12.23
CA LYS A 430 5.63 10.05 -13.24
C LYS A 430 4.98 11.38 -13.62
N PRO A 431 4.92 11.74 -14.91
CA PRO A 431 4.45 13.05 -15.34
C PRO A 431 2.92 13.19 -15.33
N ILE A 432 2.18 12.08 -15.37
CA ILE A 432 0.72 12.06 -15.50
C ILE A 432 0.09 11.33 -14.33
N ILE A 433 -0.88 11.96 -13.69
CA ILE A 433 -1.66 11.38 -12.59
C ILE A 433 -3.05 11.03 -13.10
N ILE A 434 -3.46 9.80 -12.85
CA ILE A 434 -4.81 9.29 -13.14
C ILE A 434 -5.60 9.22 -11.83
N LEU A 435 -6.77 9.83 -11.81
CA LEU A 435 -7.67 9.85 -10.66
C LEU A 435 -8.99 9.16 -11.05
N ASP A 436 -9.31 8.04 -10.43
CA ASP A 436 -10.56 7.31 -10.68
C ASP A 436 -11.62 7.69 -9.65
N ASP A 437 -12.56 8.51 -10.07
CA ASP A 437 -13.73 9.00 -9.31
C ASP A 437 -13.43 9.47 -7.87
N PRO A 438 -12.54 10.44 -7.71
CA PRO A 438 -11.89 10.74 -6.42
C PRO A 438 -12.83 11.29 -5.34
N ILE A 439 -14.11 11.58 -5.65
CA ILE A 439 -15.06 12.18 -4.69
C ILE A 439 -16.29 11.34 -4.37
N SER A 440 -16.46 10.16 -4.97
CA SER A 440 -17.73 9.40 -4.94
C SER A 440 -18.18 9.02 -3.53
N SER A 441 -17.27 8.80 -2.59
CA SER A 441 -17.57 8.37 -1.22
C SER A 441 -17.39 9.46 -0.16
N PHE A 442 -17.33 10.74 -0.57
CA PHE A 442 -17.09 11.85 0.36
C PHE A 442 -18.30 12.77 0.53
N ASP A 443 -18.42 13.34 1.72
CA ASP A 443 -19.37 14.42 2.01
C ASP A 443 -18.95 15.74 1.33
N SER A 444 -19.91 16.67 1.18
CA SER A 444 -19.72 17.92 0.44
C SER A 444 -18.50 18.72 0.88
N ILE A 445 -18.18 18.73 2.18
CA ILE A 445 -17.02 19.44 2.73
C ILE A 445 -15.71 18.86 2.19
N TYR A 446 -15.58 17.53 2.20
CA TYR A 446 -14.38 16.86 1.69
C TYR A 446 -14.27 16.92 0.18
N LYS A 447 -15.39 16.82 -0.54
CA LYS A 447 -15.43 16.97 -2.02
C LYS A 447 -14.77 18.26 -2.47
N ASN A 448 -15.09 19.39 -1.83
CA ASN A 448 -14.49 20.68 -2.17
C ASN A 448 -12.98 20.73 -1.93
N LYS A 449 -12.50 20.10 -0.85
CA LYS A 449 -11.08 20.04 -0.53
C LYS A 449 -10.31 19.14 -1.48
N ILE A 450 -10.91 18.02 -1.89
CA ILE A 450 -10.33 17.15 -2.90
C ILE A 450 -10.20 17.87 -4.23
N ALA A 451 -11.24 18.61 -4.64
CA ALA A 451 -11.18 19.45 -5.85
C ALA A 451 -10.03 20.48 -5.76
N TYR A 452 -9.89 21.14 -4.60
CA TYR A 452 -8.76 22.06 -4.35
C TYR A 452 -7.41 21.34 -4.44
N ALA A 453 -7.27 20.17 -3.84
CA ALA A 453 -6.04 19.38 -3.87
C ALA A 453 -5.66 18.98 -5.31
N ILE A 454 -6.64 18.55 -6.13
CA ILE A 454 -6.44 18.23 -7.54
C ILE A 454 -5.91 19.45 -8.31
N VAL A 455 -6.44 20.64 -8.04
CA VAL A 455 -6.04 21.86 -8.75
C VAL A 455 -4.71 22.40 -8.28
N LYS A 456 -4.44 22.41 -6.95
CA LYS A 456 -3.32 23.11 -6.33
C LYS A 456 -2.16 22.20 -5.91
N ILE A 457 -2.42 21.11 -5.20
CA ILE A 457 -1.33 20.21 -4.76
C ILE A 457 -0.65 19.55 -5.96
N LEU A 458 -1.44 19.12 -6.94
CA LEU A 458 -0.95 18.43 -8.12
C LEU A 458 -0.64 19.36 -9.31
N GLN A 459 -0.53 20.68 -9.11
CA GLN A 459 -0.41 21.67 -10.19
C GLN A 459 0.79 21.43 -11.13
N ASN A 460 1.86 20.81 -10.66
CA ASN A 460 3.06 20.55 -11.47
C ASN A 460 2.96 19.26 -12.31
N LYS A 461 1.86 18.53 -12.22
CA LYS A 461 1.62 17.28 -12.94
C LYS A 461 0.48 17.45 -13.96
N LYS A 462 0.47 16.61 -14.99
CA LYS A 462 -0.72 16.44 -15.83
C LYS A 462 -1.71 15.54 -15.09
N ARG A 463 -2.99 15.87 -15.11
CA ARG A 463 -4.03 15.15 -14.36
C ARG A 463 -5.12 14.70 -15.30
N VAL A 464 -5.43 13.42 -15.27
CA VAL A 464 -6.58 12.83 -15.94
C VAL A 464 -7.53 12.34 -14.86
N VAL A 465 -8.71 12.96 -14.80
CA VAL A 465 -9.73 12.65 -13.79
C VAL A 465 -10.89 11.93 -14.47
N LEU A 466 -11.12 10.68 -14.11
CA LEU A 466 -12.27 9.92 -14.57
C LEU A 466 -13.41 10.10 -13.57
N THR A 467 -14.61 10.46 -14.04
CA THR A 467 -15.75 10.63 -13.16
C THR A 467 -17.09 10.48 -13.89
N HIS A 468 -18.11 10.13 -13.15
CA HIS A 468 -19.52 10.24 -13.56
C HIS A 468 -20.25 11.36 -12.79
N ASN A 469 -19.56 12.10 -11.93
CA ASN A 469 -20.16 13.03 -10.99
C ASN A 469 -20.01 14.48 -11.47
N VAL A 470 -21.14 15.12 -11.80
CA VAL A 470 -21.19 16.53 -12.21
C VAL A 470 -20.75 17.47 -11.09
N ASP A 471 -20.95 17.10 -9.82
CA ASP A 471 -20.50 17.94 -8.70
C ASP A 471 -18.99 18.14 -8.70
N LEU A 472 -18.21 17.13 -9.11
CA LEU A 472 -16.77 17.31 -9.25
C LEU A 472 -16.42 18.37 -10.30
N LEU A 473 -17.13 18.37 -11.44
CA LEU A 473 -16.92 19.38 -12.50
C LEU A 473 -17.21 20.78 -11.97
N ARG A 474 -18.32 20.95 -11.24
CA ARG A 474 -18.70 22.23 -10.60
C ARG A 474 -17.67 22.68 -9.58
N LEU A 475 -17.18 21.75 -8.75
CA LEU A 475 -16.18 22.05 -7.72
C LEU A 475 -14.83 22.43 -8.33
N LEU A 476 -14.38 21.73 -9.39
CA LEU A 476 -13.14 22.08 -10.10
C LEU A 476 -13.24 23.47 -10.74
N ASP A 477 -14.35 23.78 -11.45
CA ASP A 477 -14.57 25.09 -12.04
C ASP A 477 -14.71 26.19 -10.98
N GLY A 478 -15.29 25.84 -9.80
CA GLY A 478 -15.39 26.74 -8.65
C GLY A 478 -14.04 27.07 -8.03
N GLN A 479 -13.09 26.13 -8.01
CA GLN A 479 -11.73 26.38 -7.51
C GLN A 479 -10.92 27.27 -8.47
N PHE A 480 -11.03 27.02 -9.76
CA PHE A 480 -10.38 27.82 -10.77
C PHE A 480 -11.17 27.76 -12.11
N LYS A 481 -11.70 28.87 -12.55
CA LYS A 481 -12.55 28.96 -13.74
C LYS A 481 -11.87 28.39 -14.98
N LYS A 482 -12.58 27.50 -15.68
CA LYS A 482 -12.12 26.88 -16.94
C LYS A 482 -10.79 26.11 -16.83
N CYS A 483 -10.50 25.54 -15.66
CA CYS A 483 -9.23 24.87 -15.38
C CYS A 483 -9.06 23.53 -16.09
N PHE A 484 -10.10 22.93 -16.64
CA PHE A 484 -10.03 21.59 -17.24
C PHE A 484 -10.58 21.53 -18.67
N ARG A 485 -10.09 20.54 -19.44
CA ARG A 485 -10.71 20.05 -20.67
C ARG A 485 -11.66 18.92 -20.30
N LEU A 486 -12.79 18.86 -21.00
CA LEU A 486 -13.81 17.84 -20.77
C LEU A 486 -13.95 16.92 -21.97
N PHE A 487 -13.94 15.62 -21.71
CA PHE A 487 -14.14 14.57 -22.69
C PHE A 487 -15.30 13.68 -22.27
N LEU A 488 -16.15 13.31 -23.21
CA LEU A 488 -17.12 12.24 -23.03
C LEU A 488 -16.47 10.92 -23.41
N PHE A 489 -16.57 9.91 -22.54
CA PHE A 489 -16.01 8.58 -22.79
C PHE A 489 -17.10 7.64 -23.29
N ASN A 490 -16.95 7.13 -24.49
CA ASN A 490 -17.84 6.16 -25.10
C ASN A 490 -17.16 4.81 -25.31
N ASN A 491 -17.92 3.73 -25.09
CA ASN A 491 -17.54 2.35 -25.34
C ASN A 491 -18.75 1.61 -25.91
N THR A 492 -19.05 1.84 -27.17
CA THR A 492 -20.25 1.35 -27.87
C THR A 492 -19.89 0.76 -29.22
N GLU A 493 -20.56 -0.33 -29.62
CA GLU A 493 -20.43 -0.91 -30.94
C GLU A 493 -21.19 -0.06 -31.97
N ASN A 494 -20.62 0.13 -33.16
CA ASN A 494 -21.22 0.84 -34.31
C ASN A 494 -21.47 2.35 -34.08
N GLU A 495 -20.91 2.95 -33.02
CA GLU A 495 -20.99 4.37 -32.71
C GLU A 495 -19.60 4.99 -32.55
N GLU A 496 -19.57 6.30 -32.30
CA GLU A 496 -18.31 6.96 -31.98
C GLU A 496 -17.77 6.53 -30.62
N ASN A 497 -16.59 5.92 -30.63
CA ASN A 497 -15.88 5.44 -29.44
C ASN A 497 -14.71 6.34 -29.07
N GLY A 498 -14.22 6.18 -27.84
CA GLY A 498 -13.04 6.85 -27.32
C GLY A 498 -13.37 8.11 -26.53
N PHE A 499 -12.54 9.12 -26.67
CA PHE A 499 -12.55 10.36 -25.89
C PHE A 499 -13.08 11.52 -26.72
N ILE A 500 -14.39 11.73 -26.72
CA ILE A 500 -15.05 12.80 -27.50
C ILE A 500 -14.83 14.12 -26.77
N ALA A 501 -14.08 15.04 -27.36
CA ALA A 501 -13.82 16.34 -26.77
C ALA A 501 -15.09 17.20 -26.77
N LEU A 502 -15.54 17.62 -25.59
CA LEU A 502 -16.63 18.58 -25.45
C LEU A 502 -16.08 20.00 -25.59
N ASN A 503 -16.85 20.84 -26.28
CA ASN A 503 -16.50 22.25 -26.43
C ASN A 503 -16.82 23.05 -25.16
N SER A 504 -16.40 24.32 -25.12
CA SER A 504 -16.61 25.17 -23.95
C SER A 504 -18.08 25.41 -23.63
N ASP A 505 -18.95 25.48 -24.66
CA ASP A 505 -20.36 25.74 -24.43
C ASP A 505 -21.05 24.56 -23.77
N GLU A 506 -20.77 23.31 -24.21
CA GLU A 506 -21.33 22.12 -23.58
C GLU A 506 -20.79 21.89 -22.15
N ARG A 507 -19.48 22.12 -21.93
CA ARG A 507 -18.94 22.11 -20.60
C ARG A 507 -19.67 23.11 -19.68
N ASP A 508 -19.83 24.34 -20.12
CA ASP A 508 -20.45 25.38 -19.33
C ASP A 508 -21.94 25.08 -19.06
N MET A 509 -22.68 24.52 -20.05
CA MET A 509 -24.07 24.05 -19.88
C MET A 509 -24.18 22.91 -18.85
N LEU A 510 -23.22 21.99 -18.83
CA LEU A 510 -23.24 20.83 -17.92
C LEU A 510 -23.08 21.26 -16.45
N ILE A 511 -22.25 22.27 -16.19
CA ILE A 511 -21.94 22.73 -14.83
C ILE A 511 -22.82 23.88 -14.33
N ASN A 512 -23.45 24.64 -15.23
CA ASN A 512 -24.21 25.83 -14.87
C ASN A 512 -25.57 25.89 -15.59
N LEU A 513 -26.64 25.85 -14.81
CA LEU A 513 -27.99 25.94 -15.33
C LEU A 513 -28.24 27.25 -16.12
N ASP A 514 -27.69 28.38 -15.68
CA ASP A 514 -27.87 29.66 -16.40
C ASP A 514 -27.28 29.60 -17.80
N GLU A 515 -26.13 28.96 -17.99
CA GLU A 515 -25.54 28.78 -19.33
C GLU A 515 -26.38 27.82 -20.21
N LEU A 516 -26.98 26.78 -19.61
CA LEU A 516 -27.94 25.94 -20.31
C LEU A 516 -29.16 26.71 -20.78
N LEU A 517 -29.80 27.50 -19.90
CA LEU A 517 -30.94 28.33 -20.23
C LEU A 517 -30.60 29.40 -21.27
N LYS A 518 -29.44 30.03 -21.16
CA LYS A 518 -28.92 30.95 -22.14
C LYS A 518 -28.70 30.31 -23.51
N THR A 519 -28.22 29.04 -23.51
CA THR A 519 -28.07 28.30 -24.77
C THR A 519 -29.41 28.07 -25.43
N PHE A 520 -30.44 27.67 -24.70
CA PHE A 520 -31.79 27.54 -25.25
C PHE A 520 -32.42 28.87 -25.70
N ARG A 521 -32.05 29.98 -25.09
CA ARG A 521 -32.54 31.32 -25.45
C ARG A 521 -31.82 31.97 -26.64
N GLU A 522 -30.53 31.68 -26.80
CA GLU A 522 -29.68 32.50 -27.67
C GLU A 522 -28.85 31.71 -28.69
N LYS A 523 -28.33 30.52 -28.33
CA LYS A 523 -27.24 29.88 -29.08
C LYS A 523 -27.66 28.66 -29.89
N ILE A 524 -28.73 27.95 -29.49
CA ILE A 524 -29.06 26.63 -30.03
C ILE A 524 -29.68 26.66 -31.42
N TYR A 525 -30.35 27.76 -31.80
CA TYR A 525 -31.22 27.81 -32.94
C TYR A 525 -30.57 27.42 -34.27
N GLU A 526 -29.35 27.85 -34.55
CA GLU A 526 -28.60 27.51 -35.76
C GLU A 526 -28.11 26.05 -35.80
N HIS A 527 -28.23 25.38 -34.69
CA HIS A 527 -27.74 23.98 -34.48
C HIS A 527 -28.86 22.97 -34.34
N ILE A 528 -30.13 23.36 -34.36
CA ILE A 528 -31.27 22.45 -34.36
C ILE A 528 -31.38 21.81 -35.75
N LYS A 529 -31.34 20.45 -35.79
CA LYS A 529 -31.48 19.67 -37.04
C LYS A 529 -32.91 19.19 -37.26
N ASP A 530 -33.61 18.82 -36.18
CA ASP A 530 -35.02 18.40 -36.20
C ASP A 530 -35.80 19.17 -35.13
N VAL A 531 -36.54 20.20 -35.53
CA VAL A 531 -37.26 21.07 -34.62
C VAL A 531 -38.36 20.35 -33.87
N GLU A 532 -39.05 19.41 -34.51
CA GLU A 532 -40.14 18.66 -33.90
C GLU A 532 -39.62 17.74 -32.80
N LEU A 533 -38.60 16.96 -33.10
CA LEU A 533 -37.97 16.09 -32.09
C LEU A 533 -37.28 16.90 -30.97
N PHE A 534 -36.72 18.07 -31.30
CA PHE A 534 -36.14 18.98 -30.32
C PHE A 534 -37.18 19.42 -29.30
N LEU A 535 -38.34 19.92 -29.75
CA LEU A 535 -39.42 20.38 -28.90
C LEU A 535 -40.00 19.22 -28.04
N ILE A 536 -40.27 18.07 -28.65
CA ILE A 536 -40.80 16.89 -27.94
C ILE A 536 -39.82 16.41 -26.87
N SER A 537 -38.52 16.32 -27.20
CA SER A 537 -37.49 15.87 -26.24
C SER A 537 -37.35 16.80 -25.03
N LEU A 538 -37.71 18.06 -25.17
CA LEU A 538 -37.65 19.03 -24.08
C LEU A 538 -38.92 19.10 -23.21
N ILE A 539 -40.01 18.39 -23.54
CA ILE A 539 -41.26 18.41 -22.76
C ILE A 539 -41.01 18.17 -21.26
N PRO A 540 -40.28 17.11 -20.83
CA PRO A 540 -40.03 16.87 -19.41
C PRO A 540 -39.26 18.01 -18.72
N PHE A 541 -38.23 18.54 -19.39
CA PHE A 541 -37.44 19.65 -18.88
C PHE A 541 -38.22 20.95 -18.79
N MET A 542 -38.95 21.31 -19.84
CA MET A 542 -39.80 22.50 -19.87
C MET A 542 -40.85 22.48 -18.75
N ARG A 543 -41.49 21.31 -18.54
CA ARG A 543 -42.43 21.13 -17.44
C ARG A 543 -41.77 21.33 -16.06
N GLY A 544 -40.59 20.76 -15.83
CA GLY A 544 -39.82 20.98 -14.60
C GLY A 544 -39.44 22.43 -14.40
N TYR A 545 -38.97 23.12 -15.47
CA TYR A 545 -38.60 24.53 -15.42
C TYR A 545 -39.80 25.44 -15.19
N SER A 546 -40.96 25.18 -15.83
CA SER A 546 -42.21 25.92 -15.56
C SER A 546 -42.66 25.84 -14.11
N THR A 547 -42.41 24.72 -13.42
CA THR A 547 -42.67 24.58 -11.99
C THR A 547 -41.80 25.53 -11.17
N ILE A 548 -40.52 25.68 -11.50
CA ILE A 548 -39.57 26.55 -10.79
C ILE A 548 -39.93 28.01 -10.95
N ILE A 549 -40.32 28.41 -12.15
CA ILE A 549 -40.71 29.81 -12.42
C ILE A 549 -42.19 30.10 -12.06
N ASN A 550 -42.91 29.14 -11.49
CA ASN A 550 -44.32 29.21 -11.09
C ASN A 550 -45.29 29.53 -12.24
N ASP A 551 -45.00 29.10 -13.48
CA ASP A 551 -45.92 29.14 -14.59
C ASP A 551 -46.83 27.91 -14.62
N ASN A 552 -47.94 27.98 -13.90
CA ASN A 552 -48.87 26.87 -13.77
C ASN A 552 -49.58 26.52 -15.08
N ASN A 553 -49.76 27.46 -15.98
CA ASN A 553 -50.42 27.21 -17.26
C ASN A 553 -49.57 26.33 -18.18
N ILE A 554 -48.30 26.68 -18.35
CA ILE A 554 -47.36 25.85 -19.13
C ILE A 554 -47.19 24.49 -18.47
N LYS A 555 -47.05 24.43 -17.12
CA LYS A 555 -46.95 23.19 -16.35
C LYS A 555 -48.13 22.26 -16.62
N GLU A 556 -49.35 22.75 -16.52
CA GLU A 556 -50.56 21.93 -16.71
C GLU A 556 -50.68 21.45 -18.18
N ASN A 557 -50.41 22.31 -19.16
CA ASN A 557 -50.38 21.94 -20.56
C ASN A 557 -49.38 20.83 -20.84
N LEU A 558 -48.11 21.00 -20.43
CA LEU A 558 -47.10 20.00 -20.66
C LEU A 558 -47.34 18.71 -19.88
N THR A 559 -48.02 18.78 -18.72
CA THR A 559 -48.43 17.58 -17.96
C THR A 559 -49.40 16.71 -18.75
N GLN A 560 -50.22 17.27 -19.66
CA GLN A 560 -51.10 16.46 -20.54
C GLN A 560 -50.28 15.52 -21.45
N LEU A 561 -49.08 15.94 -21.85
CA LEU A 561 -48.17 15.16 -22.71
C LEU A 561 -47.24 14.22 -21.94
N MET A 562 -47.29 14.24 -20.61
CA MET A 562 -46.47 13.40 -19.75
C MET A 562 -47.13 12.12 -19.29
N HIS A 563 -48.39 11.91 -19.64
CA HIS A 563 -49.21 10.76 -19.28
C HIS A 563 -49.86 10.09 -20.49
N GLY A 564 -49.54 8.81 -20.70
CA GLY A 564 -49.98 7.99 -21.83
C GLY A 564 -51.50 7.82 -22.00
N TYR A 565 -52.30 8.13 -21.00
CA TYR A 565 -53.76 8.01 -20.99
C TYR A 565 -54.47 9.33 -21.28
N LYS A 566 -53.70 10.43 -21.48
CA LYS A 566 -54.25 11.76 -21.85
C LYS A 566 -54.39 11.89 -23.36
N THR A 567 -55.42 12.61 -23.78
CA THR A 567 -55.80 12.80 -25.22
C THR A 567 -55.75 14.24 -25.67
N ASN A 568 -55.36 15.13 -24.78
CA ASN A 568 -55.30 16.57 -25.07
C ASN A 568 -54.21 16.89 -26.08
N THR A 569 -54.48 17.85 -26.95
CA THR A 569 -53.54 18.46 -27.87
C THR A 569 -52.94 19.71 -27.21
N VAL A 570 -51.62 19.89 -27.31
CA VAL A 570 -50.88 21.00 -26.69
C VAL A 570 -49.96 21.61 -27.72
N ASP A 571 -49.95 22.94 -27.84
CA ASP A 571 -48.96 23.68 -28.60
C ASP A 571 -47.65 23.80 -27.83
N ILE A 572 -46.71 22.89 -28.14
CA ILE A 572 -45.39 22.85 -27.47
C ILE A 572 -44.44 23.95 -28.00
N ALA A 573 -44.67 24.46 -29.20
CA ALA A 573 -43.89 25.58 -29.70
C ALA A 573 -44.23 26.87 -28.93
N GLU A 574 -45.50 27.14 -28.65
CA GLU A 574 -45.90 28.24 -27.78
C GLU A 574 -45.30 28.12 -26.38
N CYS A 575 -45.32 26.89 -25.80
CA CYS A 575 -44.70 26.66 -24.49
C CYS A 575 -43.19 26.99 -24.51
N TYR A 576 -42.46 26.52 -25.52
CA TYR A 576 -41.04 26.79 -25.66
C TYR A 576 -40.77 28.29 -25.82
N ILE A 577 -41.49 28.96 -26.72
CA ILE A 577 -41.32 30.37 -26.99
C ILE A 577 -41.55 31.23 -25.73
N LYS A 578 -42.55 30.89 -24.93
CA LYS A 578 -42.82 31.60 -23.67
C LYS A 578 -41.68 31.38 -22.63
N LEU A 579 -41.06 30.20 -22.57
CA LEU A 579 -40.01 29.90 -21.61
C LEU A 579 -38.63 30.45 -22.05
N PHE A 580 -38.31 30.34 -23.32
CA PHE A 580 -36.95 30.58 -23.84
C PHE A 580 -36.88 31.66 -24.95
N GLY A 581 -37.99 32.06 -25.56
CA GLY A 581 -38.00 32.96 -26.70
C GLY A 581 -37.86 32.22 -28.03
N ASN A 582 -37.77 32.99 -29.12
CA ASN A 582 -37.66 32.49 -30.50
C ASN A 582 -36.72 33.37 -31.32
N LYS A 583 -35.42 33.21 -31.11
CA LYS A 583 -34.41 33.93 -31.86
C LYS A 583 -34.41 33.44 -33.31
N ASN A 584 -34.37 34.39 -34.27
CA ASN A 584 -34.37 34.14 -35.72
C ASN A 584 -35.61 33.38 -36.24
N ASN A 585 -36.70 33.29 -35.48
CA ASN A 585 -37.95 32.59 -35.85
C ASN A 585 -37.74 31.15 -36.35
N ILE A 586 -36.81 30.44 -35.75
CA ILE A 586 -36.50 29.03 -36.09
C ILE A 586 -37.56 28.08 -35.54
N ILE A 587 -38.11 28.36 -34.34
CA ILE A 587 -39.22 27.60 -33.79
C ILE A 587 -40.49 28.05 -34.48
N PRO A 588 -41.35 27.15 -34.97
CA PRO A 588 -42.62 27.53 -35.59
C PRO A 588 -43.52 28.23 -34.57
N ASN A 589 -44.38 29.14 -35.05
CA ASN A 589 -45.29 29.85 -34.15
C ASN A 589 -46.37 28.97 -33.54
N ASN A 590 -46.62 27.80 -34.14
CA ASN A 590 -47.55 26.78 -33.65
C ASN A 590 -47.01 25.38 -34.01
N TYR A 591 -46.98 24.49 -33.05
CA TYR A 591 -46.74 23.08 -33.24
C TYR A 591 -47.52 22.29 -32.17
N GLU A 592 -48.71 21.90 -32.58
CA GLU A 592 -49.63 21.12 -31.73
C GLU A 592 -49.34 19.65 -31.80
N VAL A 593 -49.23 19.02 -30.64
CA VAL A 593 -49.02 17.57 -30.52
C VAL A 593 -49.89 16.99 -29.42
N ASN A 594 -50.24 15.73 -29.59
CA ASN A 594 -50.85 14.89 -28.57
C ASN A 594 -49.98 13.65 -28.30
N VAL A 595 -50.41 12.79 -27.37
CA VAL A 595 -49.67 11.57 -27.00
C VAL A 595 -49.47 10.63 -28.18
N ASP A 596 -50.45 10.52 -29.08
CA ASP A 596 -50.35 9.60 -30.24
C ASP A 596 -49.33 10.12 -31.25
N ASP A 597 -49.27 11.44 -31.46
CA ASP A 597 -48.27 12.03 -32.32
C ASP A 597 -46.84 11.74 -31.81
N ILE A 598 -46.63 11.82 -30.49
CA ILE A 598 -45.34 11.51 -29.88
C ILE A 598 -44.99 10.00 -30.07
N LEU A 599 -45.98 9.12 -29.85
CA LEU A 599 -45.81 7.65 -29.99
C LEU A 599 -45.58 7.22 -31.45
N ASN A 600 -45.91 8.03 -32.44
CA ASN A 600 -45.67 7.78 -33.86
C ASN A 600 -44.27 8.29 -34.32
N LYS A 601 -43.51 9.00 -33.50
CA LYS A 601 -42.18 9.48 -33.81
C LYS A 601 -41.08 8.45 -33.42
N THR A 602 -39.95 8.55 -34.08
CA THR A 602 -38.74 7.78 -33.73
C THR A 602 -37.52 8.68 -33.74
N VAL A 603 -36.60 8.42 -32.86
CA VAL A 603 -35.28 9.08 -32.78
C VAL A 603 -34.15 8.18 -33.26
N ASP A 604 -34.44 6.92 -33.61
CA ASP A 604 -33.43 5.95 -34.01
C ASP A 604 -32.66 6.43 -35.24
N GLY A 605 -31.34 6.63 -35.10
CA GLY A 605 -30.45 7.13 -36.16
C GLY A 605 -30.65 8.62 -36.54
N LYS A 606 -31.45 9.38 -35.77
CA LYS A 606 -31.68 10.80 -36.03
C LYS A 606 -30.78 11.70 -35.20
N GLU A 607 -30.45 12.84 -35.78
CA GLU A 607 -29.73 13.93 -35.14
C GLU A 607 -30.73 15.04 -34.80
N ILE A 608 -30.92 15.32 -33.51
CA ILE A 608 -31.86 16.35 -33.02
C ILE A 608 -31.20 17.72 -33.06
N VAL A 609 -29.97 17.81 -32.59
CA VAL A 609 -29.11 18.98 -32.69
C VAL A 609 -27.75 18.54 -33.25
N ASP A 610 -27.01 19.49 -33.80
CA ASP A 610 -25.70 19.28 -34.42
C ASP A 610 -24.76 18.50 -33.44
N LYS A 611 -24.54 17.22 -33.70
CA LYS A 611 -23.77 16.34 -32.84
C LYS A 611 -22.26 16.61 -32.84
N GLU A 612 -21.75 17.29 -33.88
CA GLU A 612 -20.35 17.73 -33.91
C GLU A 612 -20.15 18.94 -32.99
N LYS A 613 -21.14 19.82 -32.90
CA LYS A 613 -21.11 20.98 -32.01
C LYS A 613 -21.56 20.64 -30.60
N TYR A 614 -22.59 19.81 -30.44
CA TYR A 614 -23.24 19.46 -29.17
C TYR A 614 -23.45 17.96 -29.01
N PRO A 615 -22.35 17.14 -28.94
CA PRO A 615 -22.46 15.68 -28.87
C PRO A 615 -23.20 15.19 -27.61
N LEU A 616 -22.96 15.82 -26.47
CA LEU A 616 -23.61 15.43 -25.20
C LEU A 616 -25.07 15.90 -25.16
N LEU A 617 -25.37 17.11 -25.66
CA LEU A 617 -26.74 17.61 -25.69
C LEU A 617 -27.61 16.81 -26.68
N ASN A 618 -27.07 16.48 -27.86
CA ASN A 618 -27.78 15.60 -28.80
C ASN A 618 -28.14 14.27 -28.19
N ARG A 619 -27.17 13.60 -27.55
CA ARG A 619 -27.40 12.37 -26.83
C ARG A 619 -28.44 12.51 -25.72
N THR A 620 -28.38 13.58 -24.95
CA THR A 620 -29.32 13.88 -23.87
C THR A 620 -30.76 14.00 -24.39
N LEU A 621 -30.95 14.70 -25.51
CA LEU A 621 -32.27 14.86 -26.11
C LEU A 621 -32.83 13.55 -26.68
N VAL A 622 -32.00 12.71 -27.29
CA VAL A 622 -32.38 11.35 -27.73
C VAL A 622 -32.80 10.48 -26.54
N HIS A 623 -32.09 10.54 -25.46
CA HIS A 623 -32.45 9.81 -24.22
C HIS A 623 -33.76 10.34 -23.63
N SER A 624 -33.90 11.65 -23.49
CA SER A 624 -35.11 12.30 -22.96
C SER A 624 -36.36 11.92 -23.74
N PHE A 625 -36.27 11.95 -25.09
CA PHE A 625 -37.35 11.44 -25.94
C PHE A 625 -37.67 9.98 -25.66
N THR A 626 -36.65 9.14 -25.57
CA THR A 626 -36.83 7.71 -25.36
C THR A 626 -37.50 7.40 -24.01
N TYR A 627 -37.13 8.08 -22.95
CA TYR A 627 -37.77 7.94 -21.64
C TYR A 627 -39.25 8.37 -21.67
N LEU A 628 -39.54 9.51 -22.29
CA LEU A 628 -40.90 9.97 -22.45
C LEU A 628 -41.72 8.97 -23.27
N PHE A 629 -41.23 8.55 -24.43
CA PHE A 629 -41.87 7.59 -25.32
C PHE A 629 -42.24 6.28 -24.59
N LEU A 630 -41.29 5.68 -23.87
CA LEU A 630 -41.49 4.42 -23.16
C LEU A 630 -42.53 4.56 -22.04
N ARG A 631 -42.50 5.67 -21.31
CA ARG A 631 -43.49 5.96 -20.27
C ARG A 631 -44.90 6.06 -20.86
N LEU A 632 -45.05 6.88 -21.89
CA LEU A 632 -46.36 7.08 -22.56
C LEU A 632 -46.92 5.75 -23.10
N LEU A 633 -46.07 4.95 -23.74
CA LEU A 633 -46.45 3.67 -24.32
C LEU A 633 -46.97 2.70 -23.27
N ILE A 634 -46.28 2.56 -22.14
CA ILE A 634 -46.66 1.66 -21.03
C ILE A 634 -47.94 2.18 -20.37
N GLU A 635 -48.05 3.44 -20.02
CA GLU A 635 -49.23 3.98 -19.38
C GLU A 635 -50.47 3.80 -20.28
N LYS A 636 -50.34 4.14 -21.57
CA LYS A 636 -51.42 3.96 -22.54
C LYS A 636 -51.88 2.51 -22.65
N LYS A 637 -50.91 1.55 -22.77
CA LYS A 637 -51.22 0.12 -22.92
C LYS A 637 -51.87 -0.45 -21.68
N LEU A 638 -51.36 -0.12 -20.48
CA LEU A 638 -51.92 -0.63 -19.23
C LEU A 638 -53.32 -0.09 -18.94
N VAL A 639 -53.49 1.23 -19.11
CA VAL A 639 -54.79 1.87 -18.88
C VAL A 639 -55.87 1.30 -19.84
N SER A 640 -55.54 1.17 -21.11
CA SER A 640 -56.44 0.61 -22.13
C SER A 640 -56.75 -0.87 -21.88
N LYS A 641 -55.73 -1.70 -21.64
CA LYS A 641 -55.92 -3.16 -21.48
C LYS A 641 -56.71 -3.52 -20.23
N TYR A 642 -56.42 -2.88 -19.10
CA TYR A 642 -57.00 -3.21 -17.80
C TYR A 642 -58.15 -2.27 -17.39
N ASN A 643 -58.63 -1.40 -18.29
CA ASN A 643 -59.71 -0.42 -18.06
C ASN A 643 -59.53 0.35 -16.75
N ILE A 644 -58.33 0.89 -16.53
CA ILE A 644 -57.98 1.59 -15.29
C ILE A 644 -58.58 2.99 -15.28
N ASP A 645 -59.34 3.27 -14.23
CA ASP A 645 -59.87 4.63 -14.02
C ASP A 645 -58.72 5.60 -13.65
N THR A 646 -58.54 6.61 -14.50
CA THR A 646 -57.52 7.66 -14.35
C THR A 646 -58.13 9.07 -14.10
N GLU A 647 -59.51 9.17 -14.17
CA GLU A 647 -60.17 10.47 -14.13
C GLU A 647 -60.83 10.79 -12.77
N SER A 648 -61.39 9.78 -12.10
CA SER A 648 -62.01 10.00 -10.79
C SER A 648 -61.03 10.50 -9.73
N LYS A 649 -61.54 11.03 -8.63
CA LYS A 649 -60.69 11.49 -7.50
C LYS A 649 -59.88 10.30 -6.88
N SER A 650 -60.38 9.08 -6.95
CA SER A 650 -59.73 7.86 -6.50
C SER A 650 -59.00 7.12 -7.61
N GLY A 651 -58.97 7.66 -8.82
CA GLY A 651 -58.34 7.09 -10.01
C GLY A 651 -56.81 7.03 -9.90
N ALA A 652 -56.19 6.11 -10.64
CA ALA A 652 -54.75 5.94 -10.69
C ALA A 652 -54.12 7.00 -11.64
N LYS A 653 -53.50 8.02 -11.07
CA LYS A 653 -52.90 9.13 -11.80
C LYS A 653 -51.39 9.00 -11.99
N GLN A 654 -50.73 8.21 -11.18
CA GLN A 654 -49.30 8.00 -11.22
C GLN A 654 -48.96 6.62 -11.76
N LEU A 655 -47.83 6.48 -12.47
CA LEU A 655 -47.38 5.21 -13.05
C LEU A 655 -47.38 4.06 -12.02
N GLY A 656 -46.89 4.31 -10.79
CA GLY A 656 -46.92 3.30 -9.74
C GLY A 656 -48.34 2.81 -9.35
N GLN A 657 -49.34 3.72 -9.34
CA GLN A 657 -50.72 3.39 -9.09
C GLN A 657 -51.33 2.61 -10.26
N ILE A 658 -50.97 2.97 -11.50
CA ILE A 658 -51.41 2.26 -12.71
C ILE A 658 -50.88 0.81 -12.69
N ILE A 659 -49.59 0.61 -12.36
CA ILE A 659 -48.96 -0.69 -12.22
C ILE A 659 -49.66 -1.53 -11.14
N SER A 660 -49.97 -0.96 -9.97
CA SER A 660 -50.65 -1.66 -8.86
C SER A 660 -52.09 -2.00 -9.20
N LYS A 661 -52.78 -1.24 -10.05
CA LYS A 661 -54.11 -1.53 -10.53
C LYS A 661 -54.12 -2.58 -11.65
N ALA A 662 -53.16 -2.53 -12.56
CA ALA A 662 -53.01 -3.53 -13.62
C ALA A 662 -52.62 -4.92 -13.08
N PHE A 663 -51.74 -4.96 -12.10
CA PHE A 663 -51.17 -6.18 -11.50
C PHE A 663 -51.31 -6.09 -9.97
N LEU A 664 -52.43 -6.59 -9.46
CA LEU A 664 -52.85 -6.46 -8.06
C LEU A 664 -51.73 -6.90 -7.08
N GLU A 665 -51.49 -6.11 -6.05
CA GLU A 665 -50.43 -6.40 -5.06
C GLU A 665 -50.64 -7.74 -4.33
N ASN A 666 -51.88 -8.11 -4.08
CA ASN A 666 -52.25 -9.36 -3.41
C ASN A 666 -52.50 -10.54 -4.38
N SER A 667 -52.22 -10.35 -5.66
CA SER A 667 -52.37 -11.43 -6.64
C SER A 667 -51.38 -12.56 -6.34
N LYS A 668 -51.93 -13.81 -6.32
CA LYS A 668 -51.14 -15.05 -6.25
C LYS A 668 -50.75 -15.57 -7.64
N ASN A 669 -51.21 -14.90 -8.70
CA ASN A 669 -50.83 -15.23 -10.07
C ASN A 669 -49.36 -14.92 -10.30
N SER A 670 -48.58 -15.92 -10.72
CA SER A 670 -47.15 -15.80 -11.00
C SER A 670 -46.86 -14.75 -12.06
N ASP A 671 -47.72 -14.60 -13.06
CA ASP A 671 -47.52 -13.67 -14.17
C ASP A 671 -47.77 -12.22 -13.73
N ASP A 672 -48.77 -11.97 -12.90
CA ASP A 672 -49.00 -10.63 -12.31
C ASP A 672 -47.80 -10.22 -11.45
N ILE A 673 -47.27 -11.15 -10.68
CA ILE A 673 -46.07 -10.89 -9.83
C ILE A 673 -44.87 -10.55 -10.73
N LYS A 674 -44.59 -11.35 -11.76
CA LYS A 674 -43.49 -11.12 -12.71
C LYS A 674 -43.64 -9.78 -13.42
N ASN A 675 -44.83 -9.46 -13.94
CA ASN A 675 -45.09 -8.22 -14.66
C ASN A 675 -44.94 -6.98 -13.76
N ARG A 676 -45.46 -7.08 -12.52
CA ARG A 676 -45.29 -6.01 -11.54
C ARG A 676 -43.84 -5.80 -11.17
N VAL A 677 -43.05 -6.85 -10.89
CA VAL A 677 -41.62 -6.78 -10.59
C VAL A 677 -40.87 -6.19 -11.76
N PHE A 678 -41.13 -6.66 -12.99
CA PHE A 678 -40.50 -6.13 -14.20
C PHE A 678 -40.71 -4.62 -14.31
N LEU A 679 -41.92 -4.11 -14.27
CA LEU A 679 -42.19 -2.68 -14.38
C LEU A 679 -41.67 -1.88 -13.20
N THR A 680 -41.67 -2.45 -12.00
CA THR A 680 -41.11 -1.76 -10.81
C THR A 680 -39.60 -1.58 -10.93
N THR A 681 -38.87 -2.54 -11.48
CA THR A 681 -37.43 -2.43 -11.74
C THR A 681 -37.10 -1.39 -12.81
N LYS A 682 -38.03 -1.09 -13.73
CA LYS A 682 -37.87 -0.08 -14.77
C LYS A 682 -38.34 1.32 -14.35
N LYS A 683 -38.80 1.49 -13.10
CA LYS A 683 -39.46 2.71 -12.64
C LYS A 683 -38.57 3.95 -12.69
N THR A 684 -37.28 3.83 -12.44
CA THR A 684 -36.33 4.96 -12.57
C THR A 684 -36.33 5.52 -13.98
N LEU A 685 -36.23 4.65 -14.99
CA LEU A 685 -36.23 5.05 -16.40
C LEU A 685 -37.60 5.60 -16.83
N LEU A 686 -38.70 4.96 -16.44
CA LEU A 686 -40.04 5.34 -16.87
C LEU A 686 -40.61 6.56 -16.13
N ASN A 687 -40.15 6.85 -14.90
CA ASN A 687 -40.72 7.90 -14.08
C ASN A 687 -39.68 8.96 -13.68
N GLU A 688 -38.60 8.56 -12.97
CA GLU A 688 -37.68 9.53 -12.35
C GLU A 688 -36.94 10.37 -13.37
N PHE A 689 -36.50 9.78 -14.49
CA PHE A 689 -35.82 10.48 -15.57
C PHE A 689 -36.69 11.44 -16.37
N ASN A 690 -38.00 11.44 -16.13
CA ASN A 690 -38.97 12.37 -16.69
C ASN A 690 -39.37 13.48 -15.70
N HIS A 691 -38.75 13.55 -14.50
CA HIS A 691 -39.11 14.54 -13.49
C HIS A 691 -37.89 15.37 -13.07
N PHE A 692 -37.95 16.68 -13.38
CA PHE A 692 -36.85 17.63 -13.13
C PHE A 692 -37.13 18.63 -11.99
N GLU A 693 -38.24 18.50 -11.26
CA GLU A 693 -38.61 19.47 -10.21
C GLU A 693 -37.60 19.54 -9.05
N GLY A 694 -36.93 18.44 -8.77
CA GLY A 694 -35.93 18.38 -7.70
C GLY A 694 -34.50 18.65 -8.16
N ASN A 695 -34.21 18.48 -9.44
CA ASN A 695 -32.87 18.64 -10.00
C ASN A 695 -32.97 18.97 -11.50
N MET A 696 -32.62 20.21 -11.87
CA MET A 696 -32.65 20.68 -13.25
C MET A 696 -31.49 20.22 -14.13
N SER A 697 -30.78 19.16 -13.74
CA SER A 697 -29.69 18.56 -14.55
C SER A 697 -30.27 17.71 -15.67
N ILE A 698 -30.54 18.33 -16.84
CA ILE A 698 -31.04 17.60 -18.03
C ILE A 698 -30.08 16.49 -18.48
N PHE A 699 -28.79 16.65 -18.22
CA PHE A 699 -27.75 15.72 -18.65
C PHE A 699 -27.67 14.45 -17.76
N GLN A 700 -28.12 14.52 -16.50
CA GLN A 700 -27.95 13.42 -15.54
C GLN A 700 -28.57 12.11 -16.03
N PRO A 701 -29.82 12.06 -16.56
CA PRO A 701 -30.41 10.83 -17.08
C PRO A 701 -29.62 10.17 -18.23
N ALA A 702 -29.00 10.98 -19.08
CA ALA A 702 -28.19 10.47 -20.19
C ALA A 702 -26.79 10.01 -19.77
N ILE A 703 -26.38 10.36 -18.55
CA ILE A 703 -25.08 10.00 -17.99
C ILE A 703 -25.21 8.74 -17.13
N ASP A 704 -26.38 8.52 -16.53
CA ASP A 704 -26.58 7.39 -15.61
C ASP A 704 -26.73 6.06 -16.38
N ILE A 705 -27.02 6.10 -17.69
CA ILE A 705 -27.21 4.90 -18.51
C ILE A 705 -26.47 5.03 -19.86
N THR A 706 -25.82 3.96 -20.31
CA THR A 706 -25.18 3.94 -21.64
C THR A 706 -26.21 3.78 -22.75
N ASP A 707 -25.89 4.19 -23.99
CA ASP A 707 -26.77 4.01 -25.16
C ASP A 707 -27.08 2.54 -25.39
N HIS A 708 -26.11 1.66 -25.21
CA HIS A 708 -26.31 0.21 -25.29
C HIS A 708 -27.31 -0.30 -24.25
N MET A 709 -27.18 0.13 -22.97
CA MET A 709 -28.11 -0.26 -21.92
C MET A 709 -29.51 0.31 -22.19
N LEU A 710 -29.62 1.56 -22.63
CA LEU A 710 -30.91 2.16 -22.99
C LEU A 710 -31.56 1.42 -24.17
N GLY A 711 -30.79 1.04 -25.18
CA GLY A 711 -31.27 0.23 -26.31
C GLY A 711 -31.82 -1.13 -25.86
N LYS A 712 -31.13 -1.81 -24.94
CA LYS A 712 -31.60 -3.06 -24.34
C LYS A 712 -32.89 -2.85 -23.55
N GLU A 713 -32.93 -1.85 -22.67
CA GLU A 713 -34.11 -1.49 -21.88
C GLU A 713 -35.32 -1.18 -22.79
N LYS A 714 -35.11 -0.41 -23.87
CA LYS A 714 -36.14 -0.14 -24.88
C LYS A 714 -36.64 -1.41 -25.52
N THR A 715 -35.77 -2.32 -25.92
CA THR A 715 -36.16 -3.61 -26.52
C THR A 715 -36.97 -4.48 -25.55
N ASP A 716 -36.51 -4.58 -24.30
CA ASP A 716 -37.21 -5.39 -23.27
C ASP A 716 -38.60 -4.82 -22.98
N ILE A 717 -38.74 -3.49 -22.89
CA ILE A 717 -40.02 -2.82 -22.64
C ILE A 717 -40.96 -2.98 -23.84
N LEU A 718 -40.48 -2.84 -25.07
CA LEU A 718 -41.28 -3.04 -26.27
C LEU A 718 -41.76 -4.51 -26.38
N ALA A 719 -40.89 -5.47 -26.09
CA ALA A 719 -41.27 -6.89 -26.05
C ALA A 719 -42.35 -7.13 -24.98
N PHE A 720 -42.19 -6.55 -23.80
CA PHE A 720 -43.17 -6.63 -22.73
C PHE A 720 -44.56 -6.06 -23.16
N VAL A 721 -44.57 -4.83 -23.73
CA VAL A 721 -45.80 -4.19 -24.21
C VAL A 721 -46.51 -5.02 -25.28
N ASN A 722 -45.73 -5.65 -26.18
CA ASN A 722 -46.29 -6.53 -27.22
C ASN A 722 -46.87 -7.86 -26.65
N SER A 723 -46.32 -8.34 -25.52
CA SER A 723 -46.84 -9.56 -24.83
C SER A 723 -48.10 -9.27 -24.02
N LEU A 724 -48.35 -8.02 -23.68
CA LEU A 724 -49.60 -7.60 -23.05
C LEU A 724 -50.74 -7.60 -24.06
#